data_4fb9d28d5433f4c03efe6ce24f26c817
#
_entry.id   4fb9d28d5433f4c03efe6ce24f26c817
#
_cell.length_a   1.000
_cell.length_b   1.000
_cell.length_c   1.000
_cell.angle_alpha   90.00
_cell.angle_beta   90.00
_cell.angle_gamma   90.00
#
_symmetry.space_group_name_H-M   'P 1'
#
loop_
_entity.id
_entity.type
_entity.pdbx_description
1 polymer ?
#
loop_
_entity_poly.entity_id
_entity_poly.type
_entity_poly.pdbx_seq_one_letter_code
_entity_poly.pdbx_strand_id
1 'polypeptide(L)'
;MEYNFREIEKKWQARWAAEQTYHVEPNADKKKFYVLNMFPYPSGAGLHVGHPLGYIASDIYARYKRSQGFNVLNPMGYDAYGLPAEQYAIQTGQHPAVTTEQNIARYREQLDKIGFCFDWQREVRTCDPKYYHWTQWAFARMFNSFYCNRCGQAKPIEHLEKRLAQKGTEGLDVAQSEELHFTADEWNAMTRIEQLQVLMNYRIAYLGETMVNWCPQLGTVLANDEVVDGVSERGGYPVVQKKMKQWCLRVSAYAQRLLDGLENIDWTDSLKETQRNWIGRSEGTEMEFSVKDSDVKFTIFTTRADTIFGVTFMVLAPESELVARLTTEAQRAEVEAYLEATKKRTERERIADRRVTGVFTGSYAVNPFTGDAIPVWVSDYVLAGYGTGAIMAVPAHDSRDYAFARHFNLPVIPLIEGADVSEESFDAKEGMVMNSPREGVQALHGFSLNGLSVTEAIAATKKFVTEHNLGRVKVNFRLRDAIFSRQRYWGEPFPVYYKDGQPHLIPEDCLPLQLPEVTKFLPTETGEPPLGNATRWAWNEETRSVVDNADIDGVKVFPLELSTMPGFAGSSAYYLRYMDPHNDQALVSSEANAYWQQVDLYIGGSEHATGHLIYSRFWNKFLFDLGVACKEEPFQKLVNQGMIQGRSNFVYRIKNTNTFVSLGLKDQYDVTPLHVDVNIVQNDRLDLEAFKAWRPEYADAEFVLENGEYICGWAIEKMSKSMYNVVNPDMIVEKYGADTLRLYEMFLGPINQSKPWDSNGIDGCFRFLRKAWALFYPKNGDWAVTDETPTKENLKTLHKLIRKVTDDIEEFSYNTAVPAFMIAVGELAQQKCASRAVLEPLVILLAPFAPHIAEELWHALGHEGTVCDAPWPVFDEQYLKEDTVTLSVSFNGKTRFTLDFAADASKADIEAATLASPQAQKYLEGKQVVKVIVVPGRIVNIVVKG
;
A
#
# COMPACT_ATOMS: atom_id res chain seq x y z
N MET A 1 32.75 2.79 33.74
CA MET A 1 32.06 1.60 33.20
C MET A 1 32.04 1.69 31.69
N GLU A 2 32.49 0.65 30.99
CA GLU A 2 32.43 0.65 29.53
C GLU A 2 30.99 0.45 29.05
N TYR A 3 30.70 0.98 27.86
CA TYR A 3 29.44 0.76 27.18
C TYR A 3 29.35 -0.68 26.63
N ASN A 4 28.72 -1.54 27.39
CA ASN A 4 28.48 -2.93 27.03
C ASN A 4 27.05 -3.10 26.53
N PHE A 5 26.82 -2.82 25.26
CA PHE A 5 25.48 -2.88 24.65
C PHE A 5 24.87 -4.29 24.72
N ARG A 6 25.65 -5.34 24.64
CA ARG A 6 25.14 -6.72 24.67
C ARG A 6 24.43 -7.02 25.99
N GLU A 7 25.06 -6.66 27.11
CA GLU A 7 24.46 -6.87 28.45
C GLU A 7 23.30 -5.93 28.69
N ILE A 8 23.45 -4.66 28.31
CA ILE A 8 22.41 -3.62 28.46
C ILE A 8 21.13 -4.00 27.72
N GLU A 9 21.25 -4.34 26.44
CA GLU A 9 20.11 -4.70 25.59
C GLU A 9 19.42 -5.95 26.07
N LYS A 10 20.14 -7.00 26.39
CA LYS A 10 19.60 -8.25 26.94
C LYS A 10 18.86 -8.02 28.26
N LYS A 11 19.46 -7.24 29.17
CA LYS A 11 18.88 -6.90 30.47
C LYS A 11 17.53 -6.20 30.31
N TRP A 12 17.47 -5.16 29.49
CA TRP A 12 16.24 -4.37 29.33
C TRP A 12 15.16 -5.09 28.57
N GLN A 13 15.49 -5.83 27.53
CA GLN A 13 14.52 -6.66 26.82
C GLN A 13 13.86 -7.69 27.75
N ALA A 14 14.65 -8.35 28.59
CA ALA A 14 14.14 -9.29 29.59
C ALA A 14 13.24 -8.60 30.63
N ARG A 15 13.62 -7.42 31.08
CA ARG A 15 12.86 -6.65 32.08
C ARG A 15 11.56 -6.12 31.49
N TRP A 16 11.56 -5.56 30.30
CA TRP A 16 10.32 -5.10 29.63
C TRP A 16 9.33 -6.23 29.44
N ALA A 17 9.80 -7.41 29.07
CA ALA A 17 8.96 -8.60 28.92
C ALA A 17 8.38 -9.06 30.26
N ALA A 18 9.20 -9.14 31.32
CA ALA A 18 8.77 -9.57 32.64
C ALA A 18 7.77 -8.58 33.31
N GLU A 19 8.00 -7.31 33.17
CA GLU A 19 7.15 -6.25 33.74
C GLU A 19 5.96 -5.89 32.83
N GLN A 20 5.90 -6.44 31.59
CA GLN A 20 4.88 -6.10 30.59
C GLN A 20 4.77 -4.58 30.39
N THR A 21 5.90 -3.94 30.24
CA THR A 21 6.06 -2.48 30.20
C THR A 21 5.21 -1.80 29.13
N TYR A 22 4.96 -2.49 28.03
CA TYR A 22 4.24 -1.95 26.86
C TYR A 22 2.79 -2.45 26.75
N HIS A 23 2.32 -3.25 27.72
CA HIS A 23 0.93 -3.66 27.76
C HIS A 23 0.04 -2.49 28.18
N VAL A 24 -1.07 -2.33 27.46
CA VAL A 24 -2.04 -1.25 27.71
C VAL A 24 -3.46 -1.79 27.70
N GLU A 25 -4.28 -1.14 28.54
CA GLU A 25 -5.73 -1.33 28.58
C GLU A 25 -6.43 0.03 28.43
N PRO A 26 -7.70 0.08 28.00
CA PRO A 26 -8.48 1.30 27.99
C PRO A 26 -8.42 2.03 29.34
N ASN A 27 -8.16 3.32 29.31
CA ASN A 27 -8.06 4.18 30.48
C ASN A 27 -8.73 5.52 30.21
N ALA A 28 -9.89 5.76 30.84
CA ALA A 28 -10.68 6.97 30.65
C ALA A 28 -9.95 8.28 31.05
N ASP A 29 -8.94 8.19 31.92
CA ASP A 29 -8.18 9.34 32.39
C ASP A 29 -7.07 9.77 31.43
N LYS A 30 -6.80 8.98 30.38
CA LYS A 30 -5.77 9.25 29.40
C LYS A 30 -6.36 9.29 27.98
N LYS A 31 -5.89 10.23 27.17
CA LYS A 31 -6.16 10.21 25.72
C LYS A 31 -5.47 9.02 25.09
N LYS A 32 -6.20 8.34 24.21
CA LYS A 32 -5.67 7.21 23.45
C LYS A 32 -4.80 7.71 22.30
N PHE A 33 -3.84 6.88 21.92
CA PHE A 33 -3.15 6.99 20.65
C PHE A 33 -2.86 5.60 20.10
N TYR A 34 -3.38 5.29 18.94
CA TYR A 34 -3.25 3.98 18.31
C TYR A 34 -2.25 4.06 17.16
N VAL A 35 -1.07 3.47 17.36
CA VAL A 35 -0.02 3.34 16.35
C VAL A 35 -0.02 1.92 15.81
N LEU A 36 -0.05 1.76 14.50
CA LEU A 36 -0.08 0.44 13.88
C LEU A 36 0.90 0.38 12.70
N ASN A 37 1.63 -0.72 12.63
CA ASN A 37 2.38 -1.13 11.45
C ASN A 37 1.58 -2.14 10.63
N MET A 38 1.76 -2.14 9.32
CA MET A 38 1.33 -3.27 8.52
C MET A 38 2.10 -4.51 9.00
N PHE A 39 1.39 -5.49 9.50
CA PHE A 39 2.02 -6.68 10.10
C PHE A 39 2.72 -7.55 9.05
N PRO A 40 3.82 -8.24 9.43
CA PRO A 40 4.60 -9.00 8.48
C PRO A 40 3.93 -10.33 8.11
N TYR A 41 4.25 -10.79 6.89
CA TYR A 41 4.05 -12.18 6.49
C TYR A 41 5.32 -12.98 6.85
N PRO A 42 5.26 -13.96 7.77
CA PRO A 42 6.45 -14.66 8.24
C PRO A 42 6.99 -15.63 7.18
N SER A 43 8.10 -15.27 6.55
CA SER A 43 8.81 -16.09 5.57
C SER A 43 10.00 -16.83 6.20
N GLY A 44 10.41 -17.96 5.60
CA GLY A 44 11.48 -18.81 6.14
C GLY A 44 12.87 -18.17 6.24
N ALA A 45 13.08 -17.01 5.60
CA ALA A 45 14.35 -16.29 5.70
C ALA A 45 14.50 -15.46 6.98
N GLY A 46 13.42 -15.20 7.66
CA GLY A 46 13.37 -14.15 8.66
C GLY A 46 13.37 -12.75 8.05
N LEU A 47 13.59 -11.74 8.89
CA LEU A 47 13.67 -10.35 8.48
C LEU A 47 15.03 -10.03 7.84
N HIS A 48 15.06 -9.14 6.85
CA HIS A 48 16.24 -8.42 6.44
C HIS A 48 16.19 -6.97 6.96
N VAL A 49 17.29 -6.22 6.84
CA VAL A 49 17.40 -4.85 7.41
C VAL A 49 16.38 -3.84 6.84
N GLY A 50 15.75 -4.16 5.72
CA GLY A 50 14.70 -3.30 5.16
C GLY A 50 13.37 -3.38 5.89
N HIS A 51 13.05 -4.50 6.53
CA HIS A 51 11.77 -4.68 7.22
C HIS A 51 11.60 -3.78 8.45
N PRO A 52 12.62 -3.60 9.32
CA PRO A 52 12.45 -2.80 10.52
C PRO A 52 12.30 -1.30 10.29
N LEU A 53 12.58 -0.78 9.09
CA LEU A 53 12.53 0.66 8.82
C LEU A 53 11.22 1.32 9.28
N GLY A 54 10.09 0.79 8.83
CA GLY A 54 8.78 1.28 9.24
C GLY A 54 8.48 1.02 10.72
N TYR A 55 8.92 -0.12 11.23
CA TYR A 55 8.71 -0.50 12.63
C TYR A 55 9.48 0.40 13.59
N ILE A 56 10.72 0.77 13.25
CA ILE A 56 11.52 1.72 14.04
C ILE A 56 10.87 3.11 14.00
N ALA A 57 10.44 3.55 12.84
CA ALA A 57 9.77 4.84 12.69
C ALA A 57 8.51 4.96 13.55
N SER A 58 7.66 3.93 13.55
CA SER A 58 6.46 3.90 14.39
C SER A 58 6.77 3.75 15.88
N ASP A 59 7.81 3.00 16.22
CA ASP A 59 8.26 2.79 17.60
C ASP A 59 8.73 4.10 18.25
N ILE A 60 9.49 4.89 17.50
CA ILE A 60 9.90 6.24 17.92
C ILE A 60 8.67 7.10 18.23
N TYR A 61 7.71 7.11 17.33
CA TYR A 61 6.50 7.90 17.47
C TYR A 61 5.64 7.43 18.65
N ALA A 62 5.51 6.11 18.83
CA ALA A 62 4.77 5.51 19.94
C ALA A 62 5.40 5.89 21.31
N ARG A 63 6.71 5.79 21.43
CA ARG A 63 7.44 6.18 22.66
C ARG A 63 7.31 7.66 22.94
N TYR A 64 7.42 8.50 21.94
CA TYR A 64 7.21 9.95 22.03
C TYR A 64 5.80 10.29 22.53
N LYS A 65 4.76 9.68 21.98
CA LYS A 65 3.37 9.89 22.39
C LYS A 65 3.15 9.45 23.84
N ARG A 66 3.70 8.33 24.25
CA ARG A 66 3.64 7.88 25.64
C ARG A 66 4.29 8.89 26.60
N SER A 67 5.45 9.43 26.23
CA SER A 67 6.13 10.48 26.98
C SER A 67 5.32 11.79 27.07
N GLN A 68 4.40 12.02 26.14
CA GLN A 68 3.45 13.14 26.19
C GLN A 68 2.21 12.85 27.05
N GLY A 69 2.11 11.67 27.67
CA GLY A 69 1.02 11.28 28.55
C GLY A 69 -0.15 10.53 27.86
N PHE A 70 -0.02 10.19 26.59
CA PHE A 70 -1.02 9.38 25.89
C PHE A 70 -0.97 7.91 26.35
N ASN A 71 -2.13 7.27 26.32
CA ASN A 71 -2.25 5.81 26.42
C ASN A 71 -2.07 5.23 25.03
N VAL A 72 -0.92 4.62 24.78
CA VAL A 72 -0.51 4.22 23.42
C VAL A 72 -0.75 2.74 23.20
N LEU A 73 -1.58 2.40 22.23
CA LEU A 73 -1.73 1.05 21.70
C LEU A 73 -0.79 0.87 20.49
N ASN A 74 0.17 -0.04 20.62
CA ASN A 74 1.11 -0.41 19.56
C ASN A 74 1.22 -1.93 19.49
N PRO A 75 0.25 -2.62 18.86
CA PRO A 75 0.23 -4.08 18.77
C PRO A 75 1.08 -4.59 17.62
N MET A 76 1.37 -5.88 17.65
CA MET A 76 2.02 -6.60 16.55
C MET A 76 1.48 -8.02 16.47
N GLY A 77 1.50 -8.58 15.27
CA GLY A 77 1.08 -9.93 14.96
C GLY A 77 1.60 -10.37 13.60
N TYR A 78 0.95 -11.39 13.03
CA TYR A 78 1.43 -12.02 11.80
C TYR A 78 0.29 -12.29 10.84
N ASP A 79 0.50 -11.89 9.58
CA ASP A 79 -0.30 -12.35 8.46
C ASP A 79 0.23 -13.73 8.03
N ALA A 80 -0.49 -14.79 8.40
CA ALA A 80 0.10 -16.12 8.43
C ALA A 80 -0.54 -17.11 7.46
N TYR A 81 -1.57 -16.69 6.71
CA TYR A 81 -2.15 -17.48 5.64
C TYR A 81 -1.61 -17.06 4.27
N GLY A 82 -1.62 -17.94 3.30
CA GLY A 82 -1.31 -17.64 1.92
C GLY A 82 -0.41 -18.65 1.23
N LEU A 83 -0.11 -18.33 -0.03
CA LEU A 83 0.57 -19.18 -0.97
C LEU A 83 2.01 -19.60 -0.60
N PRO A 84 2.83 -18.77 0.06
CA PRO A 84 4.23 -19.15 0.32
C PRO A 84 4.40 -20.38 1.20
N ALA A 85 3.61 -20.46 2.28
CA ALA A 85 3.68 -21.62 3.19
C ALA A 85 3.15 -22.89 2.52
N GLU A 86 2.12 -22.77 1.70
CA GLU A 86 1.56 -23.89 0.95
C GLU A 86 2.53 -24.41 -0.13
N GLN A 87 3.20 -23.52 -0.87
CA GLN A 87 4.22 -23.93 -1.84
C GLN A 87 5.39 -24.68 -1.18
N TYR A 88 5.84 -24.20 -0.03
CA TYR A 88 6.85 -24.89 0.74
C TYR A 88 6.37 -26.29 1.21
N ALA A 89 5.13 -26.38 1.63
CA ALA A 89 4.50 -27.65 2.00
C ALA A 89 4.43 -28.63 0.82
N ILE A 90 4.08 -28.14 -0.36
CA ILE A 90 4.06 -28.96 -1.60
C ILE A 90 5.46 -29.49 -1.93
N GLN A 91 6.49 -28.66 -1.80
CA GLN A 91 7.88 -29.03 -2.11
C GLN A 91 8.50 -30.00 -1.10
N THR A 92 8.16 -29.86 0.17
CA THR A 92 8.82 -30.58 1.27
C THR A 92 7.98 -31.68 1.90
N GLY A 93 6.68 -31.68 1.65
CA GLY A 93 5.73 -32.56 2.34
C GLY A 93 5.42 -32.16 3.79
N GLN A 94 6.00 -31.05 4.27
CA GLN A 94 5.74 -30.53 5.62
C GLN A 94 4.42 -29.76 5.66
N HIS A 95 3.60 -29.99 6.70
CA HIS A 95 2.34 -29.27 6.87
C HIS A 95 2.58 -27.74 6.99
N PRO A 96 1.79 -26.88 6.30
CA PRO A 96 1.98 -25.43 6.32
C PRO A 96 1.96 -24.81 7.72
N ALA A 97 1.17 -25.36 8.64
CA ALA A 97 1.09 -24.91 10.04
C ALA A 97 2.43 -25.01 10.76
N VAL A 98 3.20 -26.10 10.54
CA VAL A 98 4.51 -26.32 11.17
C VAL A 98 5.51 -25.28 10.66
N THR A 99 5.60 -25.09 9.37
CA THR A 99 6.47 -24.09 8.75
C THR A 99 6.12 -22.68 9.23
N THR A 100 4.84 -22.37 9.27
CA THR A 100 4.34 -21.05 9.73
C THR A 100 4.72 -20.79 11.18
N GLU A 101 4.57 -21.77 12.07
CA GLU A 101 4.96 -21.65 13.47
C GLU A 101 6.46 -21.41 13.65
N GLN A 102 7.29 -22.12 12.89
CA GLN A 102 8.75 -21.94 12.91
C GLN A 102 9.13 -20.54 12.42
N ASN A 103 8.48 -20.05 11.36
CA ASN A 103 8.74 -18.73 10.80
C ASN A 103 8.31 -17.62 11.76
N ILE A 104 7.16 -17.77 12.41
CA ILE A 104 6.69 -16.83 13.43
C ILE A 104 7.67 -16.76 14.60
N ALA A 105 8.14 -17.90 15.10
CA ALA A 105 9.13 -17.95 16.18
C ALA A 105 10.43 -17.21 15.79
N ARG A 106 10.89 -17.37 14.55
CA ARG A 106 12.06 -16.69 14.03
C ARG A 106 11.86 -15.17 13.93
N TYR A 107 10.73 -14.73 13.39
CA TYR A 107 10.39 -13.30 13.32
C TYR A 107 10.31 -12.68 14.71
N ARG A 108 9.65 -13.37 15.65
CA ARG A 108 9.52 -12.89 17.04
C ARG A 108 10.89 -12.73 17.70
N GLU A 109 11.79 -13.69 17.53
CA GLU A 109 13.16 -13.59 18.05
C GLU A 109 13.90 -12.37 17.52
N GLN A 110 13.81 -12.12 16.21
CA GLN A 110 14.44 -10.96 15.58
C GLN A 110 13.82 -9.63 16.02
N LEU A 111 12.50 -9.55 16.13
CA LEU A 111 11.80 -8.34 16.59
C LEU A 111 12.13 -8.03 18.04
N ASP A 112 12.19 -9.05 18.91
CA ASP A 112 12.53 -8.88 20.32
C ASP A 112 13.95 -8.33 20.49
N LYS A 113 14.90 -8.77 19.66
CA LYS A 113 16.29 -8.27 19.70
C LYS A 113 16.45 -6.81 19.29
N ILE A 114 15.51 -6.26 18.51
CA ILE A 114 15.54 -4.84 18.10
C ILE A 114 14.94 -3.94 19.20
N GLY A 115 14.17 -4.50 20.11
CA GLY A 115 13.70 -3.81 21.31
C GLY A 115 12.51 -2.88 21.06
N PHE A 116 11.54 -3.31 20.26
CA PHE A 116 10.30 -2.56 20.02
C PHE A 116 9.40 -2.49 21.23
N CYS A 117 8.57 -1.45 21.29
CA CYS A 117 7.56 -1.29 22.34
C CYS A 117 6.21 -1.92 21.97
N PHE A 118 6.22 -3.06 21.30
CA PHE A 118 5.00 -3.77 20.96
C PHE A 118 4.31 -4.38 22.18
N ASP A 119 2.97 -4.26 22.20
CA ASP A 119 2.14 -4.97 23.14
C ASP A 119 1.87 -6.41 22.65
N TRP A 120 2.77 -7.32 22.97
CA TRP A 120 2.69 -8.71 22.53
C TRP A 120 1.53 -9.50 23.14
N GLN A 121 0.90 -9.01 24.16
CA GLN A 121 -0.31 -9.65 24.71
C GLN A 121 -1.50 -9.52 23.77
N ARG A 122 -1.40 -8.64 22.79
CA ARG A 122 -2.39 -8.44 21.75
C ARG A 122 -2.02 -9.08 20.41
N GLU A 123 -1.02 -9.97 20.42
CA GLU A 123 -0.60 -10.69 19.21
C GLU A 123 -1.78 -11.42 18.57
N VAL A 124 -1.92 -11.25 17.26
CA VAL A 124 -2.87 -11.99 16.43
C VAL A 124 -2.12 -12.74 15.33
N ARG A 125 -2.69 -13.86 14.92
CA ARG A 125 -2.20 -14.66 13.77
C ARG A 125 -3.41 -14.98 12.90
N THR A 126 -3.37 -14.60 11.65
CA THR A 126 -4.54 -14.81 10.77
C THR A 126 -4.89 -16.27 10.56
N CYS A 127 -3.95 -17.18 10.79
CA CYS A 127 -4.17 -18.63 10.72
C CYS A 127 -4.70 -19.26 12.02
N ASP A 128 -4.83 -18.48 13.10
CA ASP A 128 -5.40 -18.97 14.35
C ASP A 128 -6.93 -19.05 14.23
N PRO A 129 -7.56 -20.20 14.53
CA PRO A 129 -9.01 -20.33 14.53
C PRO A 129 -9.76 -19.30 15.36
N LYS A 130 -9.19 -18.86 16.48
CA LYS A 130 -9.77 -17.79 17.30
C LYS A 130 -9.79 -16.43 16.59
N TYR A 131 -8.84 -16.20 15.68
CA TYR A 131 -8.79 -15.02 14.87
C TYR A 131 -9.71 -15.12 13.64
N TYR A 132 -9.58 -16.14 12.81
CA TYR A 132 -10.35 -16.23 11.59
C TYR A 132 -11.83 -16.59 11.81
N HIS A 133 -12.21 -16.98 13.01
CA HIS A 133 -13.62 -17.00 13.45
C HIS A 133 -14.33 -15.71 13.02
N TRP A 134 -13.68 -14.57 13.27
CA TRP A 134 -14.26 -13.24 12.98
C TRP A 134 -14.17 -12.87 11.50
N THR A 135 -13.22 -13.40 10.76
CA THR A 135 -13.18 -13.29 9.30
C THR A 135 -14.35 -14.06 8.67
N GLN A 136 -14.62 -15.25 9.14
CA GLN A 136 -15.76 -16.06 8.71
C GLN A 136 -17.09 -15.39 9.09
N TRP A 137 -17.18 -14.85 10.30
CA TRP A 137 -18.35 -14.09 10.75
C TRP A 137 -18.63 -12.87 9.86
N ALA A 138 -17.61 -12.11 9.51
CA ALA A 138 -17.76 -10.95 8.62
C ALA A 138 -18.22 -11.37 7.21
N PHE A 139 -17.67 -12.45 6.67
CA PHE A 139 -18.16 -13.01 5.41
C PHE A 139 -19.63 -13.41 5.50
N ALA A 140 -20.03 -14.09 6.57
CA ALA A 140 -21.43 -14.48 6.81
C ALA A 140 -22.36 -13.26 6.86
N ARG A 141 -21.94 -12.19 7.52
CA ARG A 141 -22.68 -10.92 7.54
C ARG A 141 -22.78 -10.26 6.16
N MET A 142 -21.71 -10.29 5.38
CA MET A 142 -21.71 -9.80 4.00
C MET A 142 -22.64 -10.62 3.10
N PHE A 143 -22.67 -11.94 3.28
CA PHE A 143 -23.59 -12.82 2.56
C PHE A 143 -25.06 -12.51 2.90
N ASN A 144 -25.34 -12.21 4.15
CA ASN A 144 -26.69 -11.88 4.65
C ASN A 144 -27.04 -10.40 4.52
N SER A 145 -26.32 -9.65 3.69
CA SER A 145 -26.54 -8.22 3.48
C SER A 145 -26.67 -7.86 2.00
N PHE A 146 -27.41 -6.79 1.72
CA PHE A 146 -27.43 -6.11 0.43
C PHE A 146 -27.11 -4.63 0.64
N TYR A 147 -26.74 -3.93 -0.41
CA TYR A 147 -26.43 -2.50 -0.35
C TYR A 147 -27.57 -1.67 -0.92
N CYS A 148 -28.16 -0.83 -0.08
CA CYS A 148 -29.20 0.12 -0.47
C CYS A 148 -28.56 1.42 -0.98
N ASN A 149 -28.65 1.71 -2.28
CA ASN A 149 -28.07 2.93 -2.86
C ASN A 149 -28.73 4.20 -2.32
N ARG A 150 -30.06 4.17 -2.13
CA ARG A 150 -30.82 5.31 -1.59
C ARG A 150 -30.41 5.65 -0.16
N CYS A 151 -30.16 4.65 0.67
CA CYS A 151 -29.73 4.83 2.06
C CYS A 151 -28.22 5.01 2.20
N GLY A 152 -27.44 4.65 1.18
CA GLY A 152 -25.99 4.69 1.20
C GLY A 152 -25.35 3.76 2.21
N GLN A 153 -25.95 2.59 2.47
CA GLN A 153 -25.46 1.63 3.46
C GLN A 153 -25.91 0.20 3.19
N ALA A 154 -25.21 -0.75 3.78
CA ALA A 154 -25.63 -2.14 3.82
C ALA A 154 -26.83 -2.34 4.76
N LYS A 155 -27.70 -3.27 4.38
CA LYS A 155 -28.88 -3.69 5.18
C LYS A 155 -29.05 -5.20 5.17
N PRO A 156 -29.74 -5.78 6.18
CA PRO A 156 -30.03 -7.21 6.20
C PRO A 156 -30.82 -7.67 4.98
N ILE A 157 -30.43 -8.82 4.42
CA ILE A 157 -31.06 -9.38 3.21
C ILE A 157 -32.57 -9.64 3.38
N GLU A 158 -33.03 -9.91 4.58
CA GLU A 158 -34.45 -10.13 4.91
C GLU A 158 -35.32 -8.90 4.60
N HIS A 159 -34.74 -7.69 4.70
CA HIS A 159 -35.44 -6.48 4.31
C HIS A 159 -35.70 -6.43 2.81
N LEU A 160 -34.73 -6.93 2.01
CA LEU A 160 -34.91 -7.05 0.57
C LEU A 160 -35.95 -8.11 0.22
N GLU A 161 -35.91 -9.29 0.86
CA GLU A 161 -36.90 -10.36 0.64
C GLU A 161 -38.32 -9.88 0.88
N LYS A 162 -38.55 -9.18 1.98
CA LYS A 162 -39.86 -8.59 2.31
C LYS A 162 -40.30 -7.57 1.27
N ARG A 163 -39.39 -6.72 0.80
CA ARG A 163 -39.66 -5.74 -0.24
C ARG A 163 -40.05 -6.39 -1.57
N LEU A 164 -39.30 -7.42 -1.98
CA LEU A 164 -39.56 -8.15 -3.22
C LEU A 164 -40.91 -8.87 -3.18
N ALA A 165 -41.28 -9.42 -2.02
CA ALA A 165 -42.60 -10.04 -1.81
C ALA A 165 -43.77 -9.05 -1.88
N GLN A 166 -43.54 -7.79 -1.58
CA GLN A 166 -44.56 -6.74 -1.57
C GLN A 166 -44.67 -5.95 -2.89
N LYS A 167 -43.53 -5.69 -3.55
CA LYS A 167 -43.48 -4.75 -4.68
C LYS A 167 -42.65 -5.27 -5.87
N GLY A 168 -42.02 -6.45 -5.77
CA GLY A 168 -41.07 -6.89 -6.77
C GLY A 168 -39.93 -5.92 -6.93
N THR A 169 -39.44 -5.75 -8.14
CA THR A 169 -38.31 -4.86 -8.48
C THR A 169 -38.75 -3.40 -8.78
N GLU A 170 -40.02 -3.07 -8.68
CA GLU A 170 -40.51 -1.73 -8.98
C GLU A 170 -39.89 -0.70 -8.02
N GLY A 171 -39.21 0.31 -8.59
CA GLY A 171 -38.58 1.38 -7.80
C GLY A 171 -37.45 0.89 -6.89
N LEU A 172 -36.85 -0.30 -7.14
CA LEU A 172 -35.72 -0.85 -6.41
C LEU A 172 -34.43 -0.14 -6.80
N ASP A 173 -33.76 0.45 -5.81
CA ASP A 173 -32.48 1.13 -6.00
C ASP A 173 -31.43 0.54 -5.06
N VAL A 174 -30.81 -0.51 -5.52
CA VAL A 174 -29.83 -1.32 -4.76
C VAL A 174 -28.66 -1.71 -5.65
N ALA A 175 -27.52 -2.00 -5.04
CA ALA A 175 -26.39 -2.58 -5.77
C ALA A 175 -26.73 -4.01 -6.21
N GLN A 176 -26.43 -4.33 -7.46
CA GLN A 176 -26.81 -5.59 -8.09
C GLN A 176 -25.81 -5.98 -9.18
N SER A 177 -25.70 -7.26 -9.47
CA SER A 177 -24.87 -7.77 -10.57
C SER A 177 -25.54 -7.54 -11.93
N GLU A 178 -26.83 -7.83 -12.00
CA GLU A 178 -27.67 -7.66 -13.21
C GLU A 178 -28.95 -6.92 -12.81
N GLU A 179 -29.47 -6.12 -13.73
CA GLU A 179 -30.76 -5.45 -13.54
C GLU A 179 -31.90 -6.44 -13.87
N LEU A 180 -32.61 -6.87 -12.83
CA LEU A 180 -33.74 -7.80 -12.94
C LEU A 180 -35.07 -7.06 -12.85
N HIS A 181 -36.05 -7.55 -13.58
CA HIS A 181 -37.41 -7.00 -13.59
C HIS A 181 -38.45 -8.10 -13.37
N PHE A 182 -39.15 -8.05 -12.25
CA PHE A 182 -40.27 -8.94 -11.92
C PHE A 182 -41.23 -8.29 -10.92
N THR A 183 -42.45 -8.75 -10.93
CA THR A 183 -43.51 -8.30 -10.02
C THR A 183 -43.47 -9.04 -8.68
N ALA A 184 -44.22 -8.56 -7.70
CA ALA A 184 -44.39 -9.25 -6.43
C ALA A 184 -45.04 -10.64 -6.61
N ASP A 185 -46.00 -10.75 -7.52
CA ASP A 185 -46.68 -12.01 -7.81
C ASP A 185 -45.72 -13.03 -8.42
N GLU A 186 -44.86 -12.59 -9.35
CA GLU A 186 -43.81 -13.42 -9.94
C GLU A 186 -42.82 -13.90 -8.88
N TRP A 187 -42.38 -12.99 -7.96
CA TRP A 187 -41.51 -13.41 -6.85
C TRP A 187 -42.14 -14.43 -5.94
N ASN A 188 -43.40 -14.21 -5.56
CA ASN A 188 -44.13 -15.10 -4.63
C ASN A 188 -44.49 -16.46 -5.29
N ALA A 189 -44.51 -16.52 -6.62
CA ALA A 189 -44.69 -17.76 -7.38
C ALA A 189 -43.42 -18.60 -7.55
N MET A 190 -42.23 -17.99 -7.29
CA MET A 190 -40.95 -18.70 -7.38
C MET A 190 -40.81 -19.76 -6.28
N THR A 191 -40.11 -20.84 -6.63
CA THR A 191 -39.64 -21.81 -5.62
C THR A 191 -38.59 -21.16 -4.72
N ARG A 192 -38.36 -21.74 -3.55
CA ARG A 192 -37.31 -21.22 -2.65
C ARG A 192 -35.93 -21.24 -3.32
N ILE A 193 -35.61 -22.24 -4.12
CA ILE A 193 -34.34 -22.30 -4.86
C ILE A 193 -34.23 -21.14 -5.84
N GLU A 194 -35.30 -20.86 -6.61
CA GLU A 194 -35.33 -19.70 -7.53
C GLU A 194 -35.18 -18.36 -6.80
N GLN A 195 -35.83 -18.19 -5.64
CA GLN A 195 -35.70 -17.01 -4.79
C GLN A 195 -34.25 -16.84 -4.31
N LEU A 196 -33.59 -17.91 -3.84
CA LEU A 196 -32.20 -17.87 -3.42
C LEU A 196 -31.24 -17.51 -4.55
N GLN A 197 -31.50 -18.00 -5.76
CA GLN A 197 -30.74 -17.62 -6.95
C GLN A 197 -30.88 -16.12 -7.29
N VAL A 198 -32.10 -15.60 -7.19
CA VAL A 198 -32.36 -14.17 -7.39
C VAL A 198 -31.67 -13.32 -6.33
N LEU A 199 -31.71 -13.72 -5.05
CA LEU A 199 -31.05 -12.99 -3.96
C LEU A 199 -29.53 -12.91 -4.13
N MET A 200 -28.93 -13.92 -4.75
CA MET A 200 -27.50 -13.91 -5.05
C MET A 200 -27.07 -12.70 -5.89
N ASN A 201 -27.97 -12.18 -6.71
CA ASN A 201 -27.76 -10.98 -7.52
C ASN A 201 -27.53 -9.70 -6.68
N TYR A 202 -27.91 -9.70 -5.42
CA TYR A 202 -27.94 -8.51 -4.55
C TYR A 202 -27.02 -8.61 -3.33
N ARG A 203 -26.56 -9.80 -2.97
CA ARG A 203 -25.71 -10.00 -1.78
C ARG A 203 -24.39 -9.27 -1.90
N ILE A 204 -23.85 -8.78 -0.78
CA ILE A 204 -22.52 -8.14 -0.73
C ILE A 204 -21.42 -9.19 -0.92
N ALA A 205 -21.51 -10.33 -0.26
CA ALA A 205 -20.72 -11.51 -0.62
C ALA A 205 -21.59 -12.44 -1.46
N TYR A 206 -21.18 -12.68 -2.69
CA TYR A 206 -21.96 -13.44 -3.65
C TYR A 206 -21.13 -14.43 -4.46
N LEU A 207 -21.77 -15.48 -4.94
CA LEU A 207 -21.19 -16.47 -5.81
C LEU A 207 -21.58 -16.15 -7.25
N GLY A 208 -20.59 -15.82 -8.07
CA GLY A 208 -20.81 -15.40 -9.46
C GLY A 208 -19.79 -15.99 -10.41
N GLU A 209 -20.13 -16.02 -11.70
CA GLU A 209 -19.18 -16.33 -12.76
C GLU A 209 -18.46 -15.08 -13.22
N THR A 210 -17.13 -15.10 -13.14
CA THR A 210 -16.31 -13.97 -13.53
C THR A 210 -15.02 -14.40 -14.21
N MET A 211 -14.42 -13.50 -14.97
CA MET A 211 -13.08 -13.68 -15.52
C MET A 211 -12.04 -13.54 -14.42
N VAL A 212 -11.18 -14.52 -14.31
CA VAL A 212 -10.15 -14.59 -13.26
C VAL A 212 -8.76 -14.81 -13.84
N ASN A 213 -7.76 -14.39 -13.09
CA ASN A 213 -6.35 -14.67 -13.38
C ASN A 213 -6.03 -16.10 -12.89
N TRP A 214 -6.16 -17.07 -13.77
CA TRP A 214 -5.88 -18.47 -13.46
C TRP A 214 -4.42 -18.82 -13.76
N CYS A 215 -3.73 -19.37 -12.77
CA CYS A 215 -2.39 -19.90 -12.94
C CYS A 215 -2.43 -21.44 -12.91
N PRO A 216 -2.34 -22.12 -14.06
CA PRO A 216 -2.43 -23.59 -14.11
C PRO A 216 -1.33 -24.29 -13.30
N GLN A 217 -0.14 -23.72 -13.28
CA GLN A 217 1.02 -24.28 -12.59
C GLN A 217 0.89 -24.21 -11.06
N LEU A 218 0.29 -23.14 -10.54
CA LEU A 218 -0.03 -22.98 -9.13
C LEU A 218 -1.37 -23.59 -8.74
N GLY A 219 -2.21 -23.92 -9.73
CA GLY A 219 -3.54 -24.52 -9.53
C GLY A 219 -4.51 -23.60 -8.79
N THR A 220 -4.36 -22.29 -8.92
CA THR A 220 -5.16 -21.30 -8.18
C THR A 220 -5.41 -20.03 -8.97
N VAL A 221 -6.44 -19.30 -8.56
CA VAL A 221 -6.70 -17.91 -8.99
C VAL A 221 -5.74 -16.96 -8.26
N LEU A 222 -5.26 -15.96 -8.98
CA LEU A 222 -4.41 -14.90 -8.47
C LEU A 222 -5.13 -13.55 -8.51
N ALA A 223 -4.90 -12.71 -7.51
CA ALA A 223 -5.33 -11.31 -7.53
C ALA A 223 -4.54 -10.53 -8.59
N ASN A 224 -5.06 -9.36 -9.00
CA ASN A 224 -4.39 -8.54 -10.03
C ASN A 224 -2.99 -8.07 -9.60
N ASP A 225 -2.78 -7.83 -8.33
CA ASP A 225 -1.49 -7.47 -7.74
C ASP A 225 -0.50 -8.64 -7.64
N GLU A 226 -0.98 -9.88 -7.72
CA GLU A 226 -0.16 -11.10 -7.76
C GLU A 226 0.30 -11.46 -9.20
N VAL A 227 -0.09 -10.69 -10.20
CA VAL A 227 0.30 -10.91 -11.61
C VAL A 227 1.13 -9.74 -12.12
N VAL A 228 2.33 -10.05 -12.62
CA VAL A 228 3.26 -9.07 -13.20
C VAL A 228 3.66 -9.54 -14.59
N ASP A 229 3.42 -8.69 -15.60
CA ASP A 229 3.75 -8.97 -17.00
C ASP A 229 3.25 -10.34 -17.53
N GLY A 230 2.02 -10.70 -17.12
CA GLY A 230 1.36 -11.94 -17.57
C GLY A 230 1.80 -13.22 -16.88
N VAL A 231 2.67 -13.09 -15.87
CA VAL A 231 3.13 -14.22 -15.07
C VAL A 231 2.86 -13.97 -13.58
N SER A 232 2.80 -15.05 -12.80
CA SER A 232 2.68 -14.93 -11.35
C SER A 232 3.90 -14.22 -10.76
N GLU A 233 3.70 -13.30 -9.83
CA GLU A 233 4.79 -12.65 -9.08
C GLU A 233 5.72 -13.69 -8.45
N ARG A 234 5.13 -14.77 -7.97
CA ARG A 234 5.86 -15.91 -7.40
C ARG A 234 6.00 -17.02 -8.42
N GLY A 235 7.24 -17.40 -8.69
CA GLY A 235 7.59 -18.50 -9.59
C GLY A 235 7.60 -18.13 -11.07
N GLY A 236 7.09 -16.96 -11.47
CA GLY A 236 7.12 -16.51 -12.86
C GLY A 236 6.31 -17.39 -13.82
N TYR A 237 5.24 -18.02 -13.34
CA TYR A 237 4.44 -18.94 -14.14
C TYR A 237 3.39 -18.21 -14.97
N PRO A 238 3.12 -18.68 -16.22
CA PRO A 238 2.10 -18.09 -17.06
C PRO A 238 0.72 -18.06 -16.40
N VAL A 239 0.04 -16.93 -16.54
CA VAL A 239 -1.32 -16.70 -16.04
C VAL A 239 -2.24 -16.52 -17.24
N VAL A 240 -3.40 -17.16 -17.20
CA VAL A 240 -4.42 -17.07 -18.28
C VAL A 240 -5.73 -16.52 -17.72
N GLN A 241 -6.47 -15.83 -18.58
CA GLN A 241 -7.84 -15.42 -18.26
C GLN A 241 -8.78 -16.60 -18.42
N LYS A 242 -9.56 -16.89 -17.38
CA LYS A 242 -10.52 -18.00 -17.38
C LYS A 242 -11.82 -17.56 -16.71
N LYS A 243 -12.97 -17.93 -17.29
CA LYS A 243 -14.27 -17.74 -16.65
C LYS A 243 -14.49 -18.85 -15.62
N MET A 244 -14.68 -18.48 -14.37
CA MET A 244 -14.86 -19.42 -13.27
C MET A 244 -15.94 -18.92 -12.31
N LYS A 245 -16.63 -19.86 -11.66
CA LYS A 245 -17.53 -19.58 -10.55
C LYS A 245 -16.72 -19.29 -9.31
N GLN A 246 -16.87 -18.09 -8.75
CA GLN A 246 -16.05 -17.59 -7.65
C GLN A 246 -16.89 -16.84 -6.63
N TRP A 247 -16.49 -16.91 -5.35
CA TRP A 247 -16.95 -15.95 -4.37
C TRP A 247 -16.41 -14.56 -4.71
N CYS A 248 -17.27 -13.56 -4.61
CA CYS A 248 -16.92 -12.16 -4.84
C CYS A 248 -17.43 -11.30 -3.70
N LEU A 249 -16.73 -10.20 -3.42
CA LEU A 249 -17.21 -9.14 -2.53
C LEU A 249 -17.58 -7.91 -3.38
N ARG A 250 -18.77 -7.36 -3.11
CA ARG A 250 -19.31 -6.21 -3.87
C ARG A 250 -18.69 -4.89 -3.40
N VAL A 251 -17.40 -4.78 -3.55
CA VAL A 251 -16.61 -3.57 -3.22
C VAL A 251 -17.09 -2.37 -4.05
N SER A 252 -17.51 -2.61 -5.28
CA SER A 252 -18.05 -1.58 -6.19
C SER A 252 -19.25 -0.83 -5.63
N ALA A 253 -20.07 -1.47 -4.79
CA ALA A 253 -21.18 -0.81 -4.11
C ALA A 253 -20.74 0.33 -3.20
N TYR A 254 -19.53 0.26 -2.67
CA TYR A 254 -18.94 1.27 -1.79
C TYR A 254 -18.05 2.29 -2.52
N ALA A 255 -17.96 2.23 -3.85
CA ALA A 255 -17.04 3.04 -4.63
C ALA A 255 -17.15 4.55 -4.34
N GLN A 256 -18.36 5.10 -4.30
CA GLN A 256 -18.55 6.52 -4.00
C GLN A 256 -18.15 6.86 -2.56
N ARG A 257 -18.48 6.03 -1.59
CA ARG A 257 -18.08 6.23 -0.18
C ARG A 257 -16.57 6.09 0.01
N LEU A 258 -15.91 5.18 -0.73
CA LEU A 258 -14.46 5.06 -0.75
C LEU A 258 -13.81 6.33 -1.33
N LEU A 259 -14.43 6.93 -2.32
CA LEU A 259 -13.97 8.19 -2.90
C LEU A 259 -14.17 9.37 -1.94
N ASP A 260 -15.37 9.52 -1.39
CA ASP A 260 -15.73 10.62 -0.49
C ASP A 260 -14.91 10.58 0.82
N GLY A 261 -14.64 9.39 1.33
CA GLY A 261 -13.90 9.20 2.57
C GLY A 261 -12.44 9.68 2.51
N LEU A 262 -11.85 9.82 1.32
CA LEU A 262 -10.49 10.34 1.14
C LEU A 262 -10.35 11.79 1.63
N GLU A 263 -11.42 12.56 1.67
CA GLU A 263 -11.41 13.95 2.14
C GLU A 263 -11.28 14.06 3.68
N ASN A 264 -11.56 12.97 4.40
CA ASN A 264 -11.62 12.95 5.87
C ASN A 264 -10.36 12.34 6.53
N ILE A 265 -9.33 12.04 5.75
CA ILE A 265 -8.11 11.37 6.21
C ILE A 265 -6.86 12.16 5.84
N ASP A 266 -5.85 12.05 6.70
CA ASP A 266 -4.55 12.71 6.52
C ASP A 266 -3.56 11.75 5.83
N TRP A 267 -3.79 11.55 4.54
CA TRP A 267 -2.92 10.78 3.66
C TRP A 267 -2.26 11.72 2.65
N THR A 268 -1.13 11.31 2.07
CA THR A 268 -0.46 12.12 1.05
C THR A 268 -1.33 12.28 -0.20
N ASP A 269 -1.21 13.41 -0.89
CA ASP A 269 -1.97 13.67 -2.13
C ASP A 269 -1.70 12.60 -3.19
N SER A 270 -0.46 12.14 -3.31
CA SER A 270 -0.05 11.07 -4.23
C SER A 270 -0.81 9.77 -3.96
N LEU A 271 -0.94 9.38 -2.69
CA LEU A 271 -1.65 8.16 -2.31
C LEU A 271 -3.17 8.29 -2.54
N LYS A 272 -3.75 9.43 -2.18
CA LYS A 272 -5.16 9.73 -2.46
C LYS A 272 -5.45 9.69 -3.97
N GLU A 273 -4.57 10.27 -4.77
CA GLU A 273 -4.71 10.26 -6.24
C GLU A 273 -4.60 8.85 -6.81
N THR A 274 -3.70 8.03 -6.29
CA THR A 274 -3.60 6.62 -6.67
C THR A 274 -4.92 5.88 -6.40
N GLN A 275 -5.55 6.12 -5.25
CA GLN A 275 -6.85 5.53 -4.93
C GLN A 275 -7.98 6.11 -5.79
N ARG A 276 -8.01 7.44 -6.02
CA ARG A 276 -9.01 8.05 -6.92
C ARG A 276 -8.94 7.45 -8.31
N ASN A 277 -7.75 7.28 -8.85
CA ASN A 277 -7.55 6.68 -10.16
C ASN A 277 -7.96 5.20 -10.20
N TRP A 278 -7.70 4.46 -9.13
CA TRP A 278 -8.11 3.05 -9.02
C TRP A 278 -9.62 2.90 -8.92
N ILE A 279 -10.28 3.73 -8.13
CA ILE A 279 -11.75 3.80 -8.04
C ILE A 279 -12.34 4.26 -9.37
N GLY A 280 -11.73 5.25 -10.00
CA GLY A 280 -12.00 5.66 -11.38
C GLY A 280 -13.44 6.08 -11.64
N ARG A 281 -13.94 7.07 -10.87
CA ARG A 281 -15.27 7.62 -11.08
C ARG A 281 -15.35 8.34 -12.41
N SER A 282 -16.35 8.01 -13.21
CA SER A 282 -16.70 8.73 -14.42
C SER A 282 -18.21 8.90 -14.52
N GLU A 283 -18.63 10.08 -14.93
CA GLU A 283 -20.02 10.37 -15.23
C GLU A 283 -20.21 10.46 -16.75
N GLY A 284 -21.16 9.74 -17.26
CA GLY A 284 -21.38 9.68 -18.68
C GLY A 284 -22.81 9.28 -19.03
N THR A 285 -22.98 8.87 -20.26
CA THR A 285 -24.30 8.52 -20.83
C THR A 285 -24.25 7.09 -21.35
N GLU A 286 -25.18 6.27 -20.90
CA GLU A 286 -25.49 5.00 -21.57
C GLU A 286 -26.45 5.29 -22.71
N MET A 287 -26.18 4.73 -23.89
CA MET A 287 -27.04 4.84 -25.06
C MET A 287 -27.26 3.48 -25.68
N GLU A 288 -28.47 3.21 -26.10
CA GLU A 288 -28.86 1.96 -26.77
C GLU A 288 -28.68 2.09 -28.28
N PHE A 289 -27.97 1.11 -28.86
CA PHE A 289 -27.81 0.94 -30.29
C PHE A 289 -28.54 -0.33 -30.73
N SER A 290 -29.30 -0.24 -31.79
CA SER A 290 -29.89 -1.42 -32.46
C SER A 290 -28.93 -1.95 -33.50
N VAL A 291 -29.03 -3.25 -33.78
CA VAL A 291 -28.29 -3.91 -34.87
C VAL A 291 -29.15 -3.91 -36.10
N LYS A 292 -28.56 -3.49 -37.24
CA LYS A 292 -29.27 -3.44 -38.52
C LYS A 292 -29.76 -4.84 -38.94
N ASP A 293 -31.00 -4.92 -39.39
CA ASP A 293 -31.67 -6.14 -39.86
C ASP A 293 -31.74 -7.25 -38.80
N SER A 294 -31.79 -6.84 -37.50
CA SER A 294 -31.82 -7.75 -36.35
C SER A 294 -32.69 -7.15 -35.25
N ASP A 295 -33.13 -7.99 -34.33
CA ASP A 295 -33.81 -7.62 -33.10
C ASP A 295 -32.82 -7.37 -31.94
N VAL A 296 -31.53 -7.57 -32.17
CA VAL A 296 -30.47 -7.40 -31.18
C VAL A 296 -30.25 -5.90 -30.91
N LYS A 297 -30.17 -5.58 -29.62
CA LYS A 297 -29.80 -4.27 -29.13
C LYS A 297 -28.66 -4.40 -28.12
N PHE A 298 -27.85 -3.38 -28.03
CA PHE A 298 -26.80 -3.32 -27.02
C PHE A 298 -26.57 -1.87 -26.55
N THR A 299 -26.08 -1.73 -25.34
CA THR A 299 -25.83 -0.44 -24.71
C THR A 299 -24.36 -0.12 -24.71
N ILE A 300 -24.00 1.14 -24.99
CA ILE A 300 -22.64 1.65 -24.79
C ILE A 300 -22.64 2.67 -23.66
N PHE A 301 -21.47 2.91 -23.08
CA PHE A 301 -21.24 4.00 -22.16
C PHE A 301 -20.18 4.95 -22.71
N THR A 302 -20.46 6.26 -22.64
CA THR A 302 -19.51 7.28 -23.08
C THR A 302 -19.51 8.49 -22.16
N THR A 303 -18.36 9.06 -21.88
CA THR A 303 -18.20 10.36 -21.22
C THR A 303 -18.26 11.52 -22.21
N ARG A 304 -18.28 11.22 -23.49
CA ARG A 304 -18.31 12.16 -24.61
C ARG A 304 -19.58 11.97 -25.46
N ALA A 305 -20.74 12.10 -24.82
CA ALA A 305 -22.02 11.97 -25.51
C ALA A 305 -22.19 12.97 -26.67
N ASP A 306 -21.54 14.14 -26.58
CA ASP A 306 -21.49 15.16 -27.61
C ASP A 306 -20.91 14.66 -28.96
N THR A 307 -20.13 13.59 -28.95
CA THR A 307 -19.47 13.08 -30.14
C THR A 307 -20.28 12.06 -30.96
N ILE A 308 -21.54 11.87 -30.61
CA ILE A 308 -22.44 10.87 -31.25
C ILE A 308 -22.52 11.01 -32.77
N PHE A 309 -22.36 12.22 -33.30
CA PHE A 309 -22.39 12.48 -34.75
C PHE A 309 -21.08 12.13 -35.48
N GLY A 310 -20.03 11.84 -34.75
CA GLY A 310 -18.71 11.45 -35.27
C GLY A 310 -18.41 9.97 -35.15
N VAL A 311 -19.35 9.17 -34.73
CA VAL A 311 -19.20 7.72 -34.60
C VAL A 311 -19.07 7.08 -35.96
N THR A 312 -17.96 6.41 -36.22
CA THR A 312 -17.70 5.79 -37.53
C THR A 312 -17.58 4.27 -37.45
N PHE A 313 -17.42 3.70 -36.27
CA PHE A 313 -17.46 2.28 -36.00
C PHE A 313 -17.82 2.02 -34.54
N MET A 314 -18.24 0.78 -34.27
CA MET A 314 -18.47 0.28 -32.91
C MET A 314 -17.42 -0.78 -32.61
N VAL A 315 -17.05 -0.95 -31.33
CA VAL A 315 -16.08 -1.96 -30.94
C VAL A 315 -16.61 -2.75 -29.74
N LEU A 316 -16.53 -4.06 -29.84
CA LEU A 316 -16.86 -5.00 -28.77
C LEU A 316 -15.57 -5.53 -28.13
N ALA A 317 -15.62 -5.73 -26.80
CA ALA A 317 -14.59 -6.49 -26.12
C ALA A 317 -14.58 -7.95 -26.60
N PRO A 318 -13.40 -8.59 -26.75
CA PRO A 318 -13.30 -9.97 -27.18
C PRO A 318 -14.10 -10.97 -26.32
N GLU A 319 -14.27 -10.67 -25.05
CA GLU A 319 -14.97 -11.51 -24.07
C GLU A 319 -16.51 -11.32 -24.08
N SER A 320 -16.99 -10.33 -24.83
CA SER A 320 -18.43 -10.03 -24.89
C SER A 320 -19.22 -11.15 -25.56
N GLU A 321 -20.33 -11.52 -24.97
CA GLU A 321 -21.27 -12.50 -25.57
C GLU A 321 -21.89 -11.97 -26.86
N LEU A 322 -21.91 -10.67 -27.08
CA LEU A 322 -22.38 -10.06 -28.32
C LEU A 322 -21.52 -10.44 -29.53
N VAL A 323 -20.25 -10.79 -29.33
CA VAL A 323 -19.36 -11.19 -30.42
C VAL A 323 -19.92 -12.39 -31.16
N ALA A 324 -20.32 -13.42 -30.43
CA ALA A 324 -20.91 -14.62 -31.05
C ALA A 324 -22.25 -14.34 -31.75
N ARG A 325 -23.06 -13.43 -31.16
CA ARG A 325 -24.38 -13.07 -31.71
C ARG A 325 -24.31 -12.21 -32.96
N LEU A 326 -23.29 -11.34 -33.05
CA LEU A 326 -23.14 -10.38 -34.15
C LEU A 326 -22.18 -10.85 -35.26
N THR A 327 -21.41 -11.87 -35.03
CA THR A 327 -20.48 -12.41 -36.04
C THR A 327 -21.27 -13.15 -37.15
N THR A 328 -21.14 -12.66 -38.38
CA THR A 328 -21.74 -13.31 -39.53
C THR A 328 -20.98 -14.58 -39.91
N GLU A 329 -21.64 -15.47 -40.67
CA GLU A 329 -21.01 -16.72 -41.09
C GLU A 329 -19.74 -16.48 -41.94
N ALA A 330 -19.76 -15.45 -42.77
CA ALA A 330 -18.59 -15.06 -43.60
C ALA A 330 -17.37 -14.62 -42.79
N GLN A 331 -17.57 -14.08 -41.59
CA GLN A 331 -16.51 -13.56 -40.70
C GLN A 331 -16.14 -14.52 -39.57
N ARG A 332 -16.86 -15.61 -39.39
CA ARG A 332 -16.73 -16.53 -38.24
C ARG A 332 -15.29 -17.00 -38.03
N ALA A 333 -14.66 -17.49 -39.09
CA ALA A 333 -13.30 -18.03 -39.02
C ALA A 333 -12.26 -17.00 -38.55
N GLU A 334 -12.32 -15.76 -39.06
CA GLU A 334 -11.40 -14.67 -38.68
C GLU A 334 -11.64 -14.21 -37.24
N VAL A 335 -12.92 -14.12 -36.84
CA VAL A 335 -13.28 -13.71 -35.48
C VAL A 335 -12.82 -14.76 -34.47
N GLU A 336 -13.06 -16.05 -34.70
CA GLU A 336 -12.61 -17.13 -33.82
C GLU A 336 -11.08 -17.18 -33.70
N ALA A 337 -10.34 -17.00 -34.77
CA ALA A 337 -8.88 -16.91 -34.75
C ALA A 337 -8.37 -15.72 -33.91
N TYR A 338 -9.03 -14.58 -34.05
CA TYR A 338 -8.71 -13.38 -33.26
C TYR A 338 -8.98 -13.58 -31.76
N LEU A 339 -10.11 -14.19 -31.39
CA LEU A 339 -10.46 -14.50 -30.01
C LEU A 339 -9.44 -15.44 -29.36
N GLU A 340 -8.98 -16.47 -30.08
CA GLU A 340 -7.94 -17.39 -29.57
C GLU A 340 -6.60 -16.66 -29.33
N ALA A 341 -6.22 -15.74 -30.21
CA ALA A 341 -5.02 -14.95 -30.05
C ALA A 341 -5.08 -14.00 -28.83
N THR A 342 -6.25 -13.43 -28.55
CA THR A 342 -6.43 -12.46 -27.47
C THR A 342 -6.59 -13.10 -26.09
N LYS A 343 -7.06 -14.34 -25.99
CA LYS A 343 -7.20 -15.09 -24.71
C LYS A 343 -5.90 -15.21 -23.92
N LYS A 344 -4.77 -15.15 -24.60
CA LYS A 344 -3.43 -15.30 -24.00
C LYS A 344 -2.91 -14.01 -23.35
N ARG A 345 -3.63 -12.89 -23.49
CA ARG A 345 -3.20 -11.58 -23.04
C ARG A 345 -4.00 -11.11 -21.83
N THR A 346 -3.30 -10.65 -20.80
CA THR A 346 -3.93 -10.05 -19.62
C THR A 346 -4.46 -8.65 -19.92
N GLU A 347 -5.43 -8.18 -19.16
CA GLU A 347 -5.94 -6.80 -19.29
C GLU A 347 -4.83 -5.76 -19.14
N ARG A 348 -3.88 -5.98 -18.23
CA ARG A 348 -2.75 -5.07 -18.02
C ARG A 348 -1.86 -4.97 -19.25
N GLU A 349 -1.55 -6.09 -19.89
CA GLU A 349 -0.82 -6.13 -21.16
C GLU A 349 -1.58 -5.41 -22.26
N ARG A 350 -2.89 -5.61 -22.32
CA ARG A 350 -3.77 -4.97 -23.31
C ARG A 350 -3.83 -3.44 -23.13
N ILE A 351 -3.82 -2.96 -21.89
CA ILE A 351 -3.77 -1.52 -21.57
C ILE A 351 -2.41 -0.92 -21.93
N ALA A 352 -1.32 -1.63 -21.65
CA ALA A 352 0.04 -1.17 -21.89
C ALA A 352 0.48 -1.24 -23.36
N ASP A 353 -0.07 -2.18 -24.12
CA ASP A 353 0.30 -2.43 -25.51
C ASP A 353 -0.39 -1.44 -26.46
N ARG A 354 0.40 -0.76 -27.25
CA ARG A 354 -0.06 0.22 -28.26
C ARG A 354 -0.27 -0.38 -29.64
N ARG A 355 -0.06 -1.69 -29.82
CA ARG A 355 -0.33 -2.35 -31.10
C ARG A 355 -1.82 -2.33 -31.41
N VAL A 356 -2.16 -2.03 -32.65
CA VAL A 356 -3.54 -2.02 -33.11
C VAL A 356 -3.89 -3.39 -33.67
N THR A 357 -4.89 -4.04 -33.08
CA THR A 357 -5.44 -5.32 -33.56
C THR A 357 -6.96 -5.29 -33.53
N GLY A 358 -7.60 -6.04 -34.37
CA GLY A 358 -9.05 -6.12 -34.42
C GLY A 358 -9.55 -6.92 -35.59
N VAL A 359 -10.85 -7.26 -35.57
CA VAL A 359 -11.53 -8.02 -36.61
C VAL A 359 -12.94 -7.50 -36.80
N PHE A 360 -13.40 -7.46 -38.04
CA PHE A 360 -14.77 -7.08 -38.37
C PHE A 360 -15.74 -8.23 -38.14
N THR A 361 -16.90 -7.96 -37.50
CA THR A 361 -17.92 -8.98 -37.23
C THR A 361 -18.81 -9.32 -38.41
N GLY A 362 -18.87 -8.45 -39.40
CA GLY A 362 -19.81 -8.50 -40.51
C GLY A 362 -21.15 -7.83 -40.27
N SER A 363 -21.45 -7.41 -39.02
CA SER A 363 -22.70 -6.75 -38.67
C SER A 363 -22.53 -5.23 -38.55
N TYR A 364 -23.65 -4.53 -38.62
CA TYR A 364 -23.73 -3.07 -38.50
C TYR A 364 -24.69 -2.69 -37.39
N ALA A 365 -24.33 -1.70 -36.58
CA ALA A 365 -25.20 -1.03 -35.65
C ALA A 365 -25.85 0.20 -36.29
N VAL A 366 -26.95 0.69 -35.72
CA VAL A 366 -27.66 1.87 -36.20
C VAL A 366 -27.44 3.04 -35.22
N ASN A 367 -26.90 4.15 -35.73
CA ASN A 367 -26.77 5.36 -34.93
C ASN A 367 -28.18 5.86 -34.52
N PRO A 368 -28.50 5.96 -33.23
CA PRO A 368 -29.86 6.34 -32.80
C PRO A 368 -30.22 7.78 -33.13
N PHE A 369 -29.26 8.64 -33.48
CA PHE A 369 -29.49 10.04 -33.83
C PHE A 369 -29.66 10.27 -35.34
N THR A 370 -28.96 9.48 -36.19
CA THR A 370 -28.93 9.71 -37.63
C THR A 370 -29.55 8.59 -38.44
N GLY A 371 -29.67 7.39 -37.84
CA GLY A 371 -30.06 6.17 -38.56
C GLY A 371 -28.98 5.56 -39.44
N ASP A 372 -27.77 6.09 -39.41
CA ASP A 372 -26.65 5.57 -40.20
C ASP A 372 -26.23 4.16 -39.72
N ALA A 373 -25.87 3.31 -40.69
CA ALA A 373 -25.28 2.01 -40.41
C ALA A 373 -23.80 2.12 -40.10
N ILE A 374 -23.38 1.57 -38.98
CA ILE A 374 -22.03 1.68 -38.42
C ILE A 374 -21.46 0.27 -38.25
N PRO A 375 -20.28 -0.06 -38.85
CA PRO A 375 -19.69 -1.39 -38.73
C PRO A 375 -19.29 -1.72 -37.29
N VAL A 376 -19.52 -2.95 -36.89
CA VAL A 376 -19.19 -3.48 -35.56
C VAL A 376 -17.93 -4.33 -35.64
N TRP A 377 -16.93 -3.93 -34.89
CA TRP A 377 -15.62 -4.57 -34.82
C TRP A 377 -15.42 -5.23 -33.43
N VAL A 378 -14.45 -6.11 -33.35
CA VAL A 378 -13.93 -6.67 -32.11
C VAL A 378 -12.49 -6.25 -31.95
N SER A 379 -12.10 -5.73 -30.80
CA SER A 379 -10.70 -5.37 -30.52
C SER A 379 -10.37 -5.47 -29.03
N ASP A 380 -9.14 -5.87 -28.77
CA ASP A 380 -8.61 -6.08 -27.43
C ASP A 380 -8.31 -4.79 -26.64
N TYR A 381 -8.41 -3.61 -27.27
CA TYR A 381 -8.31 -2.35 -26.52
C TYR A 381 -9.59 -1.99 -25.75
N VAL A 382 -10.68 -2.70 -26.01
CA VAL A 382 -11.94 -2.59 -25.25
C VAL A 382 -11.99 -3.67 -24.19
N LEU A 383 -12.26 -3.29 -22.95
CA LEU A 383 -12.30 -4.18 -21.80
C LEU A 383 -13.75 -4.53 -21.43
N ALA A 384 -14.06 -5.82 -21.27
CA ALA A 384 -15.39 -6.27 -20.91
C ALA A 384 -15.85 -5.81 -19.52
N GLY A 385 -14.92 -5.61 -18.61
CA GLY A 385 -15.22 -5.19 -17.25
C GLY A 385 -15.34 -3.67 -17.04
N TYR A 386 -15.18 -2.88 -18.10
CA TYR A 386 -15.37 -1.43 -18.02
C TYR A 386 -16.56 -1.00 -18.89
N GLY A 387 -17.53 -0.34 -18.26
CA GLY A 387 -18.77 0.05 -18.95
C GLY A 387 -19.63 -1.17 -19.30
N THR A 388 -20.02 -1.26 -20.56
CA THR A 388 -20.88 -2.33 -21.09
C THR A 388 -20.12 -3.40 -21.91
N GLY A 389 -18.80 -3.25 -22.02
CA GLY A 389 -17.98 -4.08 -22.91
C GLY A 389 -18.19 -3.77 -24.41
N ALA A 390 -18.88 -2.67 -24.72
CA ALA A 390 -19.09 -2.15 -26.07
C ALA A 390 -18.88 -0.64 -26.07
N ILE A 391 -18.22 -0.11 -27.09
CA ILE A 391 -17.98 1.32 -27.23
C ILE A 391 -18.44 1.82 -28.60
N MET A 392 -18.89 3.06 -28.65
CA MET A 392 -18.91 3.83 -29.89
C MET A 392 -17.54 4.46 -30.11
N ALA A 393 -16.99 4.32 -31.30
CA ALA A 393 -15.67 4.86 -31.61
C ALA A 393 -15.77 6.18 -32.39
N VAL A 394 -15.05 7.17 -31.89
CA VAL A 394 -14.97 8.52 -32.50
C VAL A 394 -13.50 8.85 -32.76
N PRO A 395 -12.97 8.43 -33.91
CA PRO A 395 -11.54 8.54 -34.17
C PRO A 395 -11.01 9.97 -34.24
N ALA A 396 -11.83 10.94 -34.57
CA ALA A 396 -11.41 12.34 -34.57
C ALA A 396 -11.04 12.87 -33.14
N HIS A 397 -11.57 12.29 -32.08
CA HIS A 397 -11.51 12.82 -30.72
C HIS A 397 -11.13 11.80 -29.64
N ASP A 398 -10.57 10.66 -30.05
CA ASP A 398 -9.95 9.66 -29.19
C ASP A 398 -8.75 9.02 -29.90
N SER A 399 -7.59 9.06 -29.26
CA SER A 399 -6.32 8.64 -29.88
C SER A 399 -6.26 7.13 -30.18
N ARG A 400 -6.94 6.30 -29.40
CA ARG A 400 -6.99 4.85 -29.63
C ARG A 400 -7.92 4.52 -30.81
N ASP A 401 -9.06 5.17 -30.85
CA ASP A 401 -10.01 5.07 -31.95
C ASP A 401 -9.38 5.58 -33.23
N TYR A 402 -8.59 6.67 -33.16
CA TYR A 402 -7.86 7.20 -34.30
C TYR A 402 -6.83 6.22 -34.85
N ALA A 403 -6.02 5.62 -34.00
CA ALA A 403 -5.03 4.61 -34.39
C ALA A 403 -5.71 3.41 -35.07
N PHE A 404 -6.82 2.96 -34.50
CA PHE A 404 -7.62 1.86 -35.08
C PHE A 404 -8.21 2.23 -36.44
N ALA A 405 -8.83 3.41 -36.58
CA ALA A 405 -9.40 3.88 -37.84
C ALA A 405 -8.35 4.03 -38.92
N ARG A 406 -7.16 4.54 -38.60
CA ARG A 406 -6.06 4.64 -39.57
C ARG A 406 -5.54 3.26 -40.01
N HIS A 407 -5.40 2.34 -39.08
CA HIS A 407 -4.92 0.99 -39.38
C HIS A 407 -5.90 0.21 -40.31
N PHE A 408 -7.20 0.32 -40.05
CA PHE A 408 -8.23 -0.36 -40.82
C PHE A 408 -8.91 0.50 -41.88
N ASN A 409 -8.37 1.68 -42.14
CA ASN A 409 -8.85 2.62 -43.16
C ASN A 409 -10.35 2.97 -42.99
N LEU A 410 -10.74 3.30 -41.73
CA LEU A 410 -12.10 3.72 -41.39
C LEU A 410 -12.23 5.24 -41.40
N PRO A 411 -13.45 5.81 -41.65
CA PRO A 411 -13.66 7.23 -41.71
C PRO A 411 -13.33 7.97 -40.39
N VAL A 412 -12.80 9.18 -40.48
CA VAL A 412 -12.54 10.10 -39.39
C VAL A 412 -13.31 11.39 -39.65
N ILE A 413 -14.25 11.75 -38.77
CA ILE A 413 -15.12 12.92 -38.91
C ILE A 413 -14.78 13.93 -37.82
N PRO A 414 -14.15 15.07 -38.13
CA PRO A 414 -13.86 16.09 -37.13
C PRO A 414 -15.16 16.77 -36.65
N LEU A 415 -15.27 16.96 -35.34
CA LEU A 415 -16.45 17.55 -34.68
C LEU A 415 -16.18 18.87 -33.97
N ILE A 416 -14.95 19.36 -33.99
CA ILE A 416 -14.54 20.60 -33.33
C ILE A 416 -13.93 21.53 -34.36
N GLU A 417 -14.39 22.79 -34.37
CA GLU A 417 -13.90 23.80 -35.31
C GLU A 417 -12.39 24.04 -35.14
N GLY A 418 -11.68 24.07 -36.27
CA GLY A 418 -10.25 24.29 -36.30
C GLY A 418 -9.38 23.09 -35.86
N ALA A 419 -9.96 21.97 -35.45
CA ALA A 419 -9.20 20.76 -35.14
C ALA A 419 -8.64 20.12 -36.42
N ASP A 420 -7.31 20.00 -36.51
CA ASP A 420 -6.64 19.23 -37.55
C ASP A 420 -6.48 17.77 -37.13
N VAL A 421 -7.23 16.89 -37.77
CA VAL A 421 -7.22 15.45 -37.50
C VAL A 421 -6.54 14.65 -38.63
N SER A 422 -5.73 15.31 -39.46
CA SER A 422 -5.03 14.65 -40.56
C SER A 422 -3.92 13.70 -40.11
N GLU A 423 -3.21 14.01 -39.04
CA GLU A 423 -2.08 13.23 -38.52
C GLU A 423 -2.34 12.62 -37.16
N GLU A 424 -3.17 13.26 -36.33
CA GLU A 424 -3.51 12.81 -34.96
C GLU A 424 -4.94 13.19 -34.59
N SER A 425 -5.47 12.59 -33.53
CA SER A 425 -6.78 12.96 -32.96
C SER A 425 -6.69 14.25 -32.15
N PHE A 426 -7.82 14.94 -32.02
CA PHE A 426 -7.98 16.09 -31.14
C PHE A 426 -8.76 15.65 -29.89
N ASP A 427 -8.05 15.23 -28.84
CA ASP A 427 -8.65 14.62 -27.65
C ASP A 427 -9.11 15.65 -26.61
N ALA A 428 -8.76 16.92 -26.74
CA ALA A 428 -9.14 17.97 -25.81
C ALA A 428 -10.65 18.15 -25.77
N LYS A 429 -11.21 18.33 -24.56
CA LYS A 429 -12.64 18.55 -24.32
C LYS A 429 -12.99 20.05 -24.35
N GLU A 430 -12.54 20.71 -25.41
CA GLU A 430 -12.70 22.17 -25.57
C GLU A 430 -12.94 22.54 -27.03
N GLY A 431 -13.49 23.73 -27.26
CA GLY A 431 -13.78 24.25 -28.60
C GLY A 431 -15.26 24.27 -28.92
N MET A 432 -15.56 24.71 -30.13
CA MET A 432 -16.91 24.81 -30.68
C MET A 432 -17.23 23.60 -31.52
N VAL A 433 -18.39 23.01 -31.31
CA VAL A 433 -18.86 21.82 -32.02
C VAL A 433 -19.34 22.14 -33.44
N MET A 434 -18.91 21.32 -34.39
CA MET A 434 -19.34 21.35 -35.78
C MET A 434 -19.69 19.94 -36.29
N ASN A 435 -20.22 19.80 -37.47
CA ASN A 435 -20.61 18.53 -38.09
C ASN A 435 -21.53 17.64 -37.21
N SER A 436 -22.32 18.26 -36.33
CA SER A 436 -23.14 17.53 -35.35
C SER A 436 -24.63 17.98 -35.45
N PRO A 437 -25.38 17.65 -36.55
CA PRO A 437 -24.99 16.79 -37.67
C PRO A 437 -24.18 17.53 -38.76
N ARG A 438 -23.58 16.71 -39.68
CA ARG A 438 -22.98 17.20 -40.93
C ARG A 438 -24.06 17.76 -41.87
N GLU A 439 -23.65 18.62 -42.79
CA GLU A 439 -24.55 19.14 -43.84
C GLU A 439 -25.21 17.99 -44.64
N GLY A 440 -26.51 18.06 -44.86
CA GLY A 440 -27.26 17.05 -45.56
C GLY A 440 -27.68 15.83 -44.74
N VAL A 441 -27.26 15.72 -43.47
CA VAL A 441 -27.69 14.68 -42.53
C VAL A 441 -28.84 15.16 -41.68
N GLN A 442 -29.96 14.46 -41.67
CA GLN A 442 -31.10 14.72 -40.78
C GLN A 442 -30.91 13.97 -39.46
N ALA A 443 -30.92 14.70 -38.35
CA ALA A 443 -30.90 14.11 -37.03
C ALA A 443 -32.32 13.89 -36.49
N LEU A 444 -32.50 12.96 -35.62
CA LEU A 444 -33.75 12.67 -34.89
C LEU A 444 -34.29 13.95 -34.24
N HIS A 445 -35.55 14.27 -34.52
CA HIS A 445 -36.22 15.48 -34.03
C HIS A 445 -35.50 16.79 -34.34
N GLY A 446 -34.65 16.82 -35.37
CA GLY A 446 -33.90 18.03 -35.73
C GLY A 446 -32.82 18.42 -34.73
N PHE A 447 -32.39 17.50 -33.87
CA PHE A 447 -31.35 17.75 -32.85
C PHE A 447 -30.04 18.19 -33.47
N SER A 448 -29.43 19.23 -32.92
CA SER A 448 -28.17 19.79 -33.41
C SER A 448 -27.31 20.28 -32.24
N LEU A 449 -26.03 20.02 -32.33
CA LEU A 449 -25.03 20.52 -31.40
C LEU A 449 -24.11 21.58 -32.02
N ASN A 450 -24.32 21.88 -33.32
CA ASN A 450 -23.47 22.84 -34.03
C ASN A 450 -23.52 24.23 -33.37
N GLY A 451 -22.33 24.79 -33.16
CA GLY A 451 -22.19 26.12 -32.55
C GLY A 451 -22.23 26.16 -31.01
N LEU A 452 -22.37 24.99 -30.35
CA LEU A 452 -22.23 24.87 -28.90
C LEU A 452 -20.78 24.62 -28.51
N SER A 453 -20.41 25.05 -27.31
CA SER A 453 -19.16 24.56 -26.69
C SER A 453 -19.26 23.08 -26.37
N VAL A 454 -18.13 22.39 -26.24
CA VAL A 454 -18.10 20.95 -25.89
C VAL A 454 -18.89 20.71 -24.57
N THR A 455 -18.73 21.55 -23.55
CA THR A 455 -19.44 21.43 -22.28
C THR A 455 -20.96 21.56 -22.45
N GLU A 456 -21.41 22.56 -23.23
CA GLU A 456 -22.83 22.76 -23.54
C GLU A 456 -23.38 21.59 -24.38
N ALA A 457 -22.59 21.08 -25.32
CA ALA A 457 -22.98 19.95 -26.17
C ALA A 457 -23.16 18.65 -25.35
N ILE A 458 -22.28 18.38 -24.40
CA ILE A 458 -22.41 17.24 -23.49
C ILE A 458 -23.72 17.35 -22.68
N ALA A 459 -23.98 18.50 -22.11
CA ALA A 459 -25.19 18.74 -21.33
C ALA A 459 -26.47 18.62 -22.20
N ALA A 460 -26.46 19.18 -23.40
CA ALA A 460 -27.59 19.10 -24.34
C ALA A 460 -27.88 17.66 -24.78
N THR A 461 -26.82 16.88 -25.04
CA THR A 461 -26.97 15.48 -25.43
C THR A 461 -27.49 14.60 -24.29
N LYS A 462 -26.99 14.78 -23.09
CA LYS A 462 -27.50 14.09 -21.88
C LYS A 462 -29.02 14.35 -21.69
N LYS A 463 -29.44 15.59 -21.83
CA LYS A 463 -30.84 16.00 -21.74
C LYS A 463 -31.68 15.32 -22.82
N PHE A 464 -31.24 15.40 -24.08
CA PHE A 464 -31.93 14.82 -25.22
C PHE A 464 -32.11 13.31 -25.12
N VAL A 465 -31.02 12.60 -24.74
CA VAL A 465 -31.03 11.12 -24.53
C VAL A 465 -32.08 10.73 -23.49
N THR A 466 -32.14 11.46 -22.38
CA THR A 466 -33.07 11.19 -21.30
C THR A 466 -34.53 11.48 -21.70
N GLU A 467 -34.79 12.64 -22.32
CA GLU A 467 -36.12 13.06 -22.74
C GLU A 467 -36.74 12.17 -23.82
N HIS A 468 -35.90 11.58 -24.68
CA HIS A 468 -36.36 10.74 -25.79
C HIS A 468 -36.16 9.23 -25.54
N ASN A 469 -35.86 8.84 -24.30
CA ASN A 469 -35.63 7.41 -23.92
C ASN A 469 -34.63 6.68 -24.79
N LEU A 470 -33.55 7.36 -25.22
CA LEU A 470 -32.45 6.77 -25.98
C LEU A 470 -31.37 6.16 -25.08
N GLY A 471 -31.47 6.40 -23.79
CA GLY A 471 -30.54 5.94 -22.78
C GLY A 471 -30.72 6.68 -21.46
N ARG A 472 -29.67 6.70 -20.65
CA ARG A 472 -29.69 7.35 -19.33
C ARG A 472 -28.32 7.93 -18.97
N VAL A 473 -28.29 8.96 -18.11
CA VAL A 473 -27.08 9.45 -17.47
C VAL A 473 -26.70 8.48 -16.36
N LYS A 474 -25.44 8.09 -16.28
CA LYS A 474 -24.94 7.12 -15.29
C LYS A 474 -23.56 7.50 -14.78
N VAL A 475 -23.35 7.25 -13.50
CA VAL A 475 -22.02 7.26 -12.89
C VAL A 475 -21.48 5.84 -12.93
N ASN A 476 -20.30 5.69 -13.51
CA ASN A 476 -19.55 4.44 -13.54
C ASN A 476 -18.28 4.55 -12.73
N PHE A 477 -17.84 3.40 -12.23
CA PHE A 477 -16.57 3.26 -11.53
C PHE A 477 -15.74 2.18 -12.22
N ARG A 478 -14.43 2.41 -12.27
CA ARG A 478 -13.47 1.40 -12.76
C ARG A 478 -13.26 0.29 -11.73
N LEU A 479 -13.44 0.62 -10.45
CA LEU A 479 -13.33 -0.32 -9.34
C LEU A 479 -14.27 -1.51 -9.56
N ARG A 480 -13.72 -2.71 -9.48
CA ARG A 480 -14.44 -3.97 -9.64
C ARG A 480 -14.64 -4.65 -8.31
N ASP A 481 -15.61 -5.56 -8.27
CA ASP A 481 -15.80 -6.46 -7.15
C ASP A 481 -14.57 -7.33 -6.94
N ALA A 482 -14.23 -7.58 -5.69
CA ALA A 482 -13.08 -8.41 -5.34
C ALA A 482 -13.39 -9.88 -5.54
N ILE A 483 -12.52 -10.58 -6.27
CA ILE A 483 -12.56 -12.04 -6.37
C ILE A 483 -12.03 -12.59 -5.05
N PHE A 484 -12.88 -13.35 -4.35
CA PHE A 484 -12.67 -13.72 -2.96
C PHE A 484 -12.45 -15.20 -2.73
N SER A 485 -12.43 -16.02 -3.77
CA SER A 485 -12.11 -17.45 -3.69
C SER A 485 -10.69 -17.73 -4.12
N ARG A 486 -10.03 -18.67 -3.42
CA ARG A 486 -8.73 -19.23 -3.80
C ARG A 486 -8.78 -20.75 -3.76
N GLN A 487 -8.18 -21.36 -4.74
CA GLN A 487 -8.08 -22.83 -4.85
C GLN A 487 -6.84 -23.29 -4.12
N ARG A 488 -6.83 -23.09 -2.80
CA ARG A 488 -5.73 -23.42 -1.87
C ARG A 488 -6.24 -24.11 -0.64
N TYR A 489 -5.33 -24.80 0.04
CA TYR A 489 -5.55 -25.35 1.36
C TYR A 489 -5.29 -24.31 2.47
N TRP A 490 -4.14 -23.62 2.40
CA TRP A 490 -3.69 -22.72 3.47
C TRP A 490 -4.31 -21.34 3.35
N GLY A 491 -5.51 -21.22 3.88
CA GLY A 491 -6.34 -20.01 3.90
C GLY A 491 -7.58 -20.24 4.77
N GLU A 492 -8.30 -19.17 5.06
CA GLU A 492 -9.55 -19.26 5.84
C GLU A 492 -10.60 -20.05 5.06
N PRO A 493 -11.16 -21.12 5.63
CA PRO A 493 -12.26 -21.83 4.97
C PRO A 493 -13.55 -21.00 4.98
N PHE A 494 -14.33 -21.10 3.92
CA PHE A 494 -15.67 -20.50 3.86
C PHE A 494 -16.65 -21.27 4.76
N PRO A 495 -17.44 -20.59 5.58
CA PRO A 495 -18.43 -21.23 6.43
C PRO A 495 -19.70 -21.58 5.63
N VAL A 496 -19.53 -22.32 4.54
CA VAL A 496 -20.57 -22.58 3.53
C VAL A 496 -20.64 -24.06 3.18
N TYR A 497 -21.86 -24.58 3.15
CA TYR A 497 -22.20 -25.90 2.58
C TYR A 497 -23.22 -25.75 1.45
N TYR A 498 -23.31 -26.74 0.60
CA TYR A 498 -24.18 -26.72 -0.58
C TYR A 498 -25.34 -27.67 -0.43
N LYS A 499 -26.57 -27.15 -0.47
CA LYS A 499 -27.81 -27.87 -0.44
C LYS A 499 -28.62 -27.51 -1.68
N ASP A 500 -29.05 -28.53 -2.42
CA ASP A 500 -29.78 -28.35 -3.70
C ASP A 500 -29.03 -27.39 -4.67
N GLY A 501 -27.69 -27.43 -4.69
CA GLY A 501 -26.86 -26.60 -5.51
C GLY A 501 -26.74 -25.14 -5.06
N GLN A 502 -27.37 -24.79 -3.92
CA GLN A 502 -27.33 -23.44 -3.38
C GLN A 502 -26.42 -23.35 -2.14
N PRO A 503 -25.62 -22.28 -2.00
CA PRO A 503 -24.81 -22.08 -0.81
C PRO A 503 -25.67 -21.70 0.40
N HIS A 504 -25.35 -22.31 1.52
CA HIS A 504 -25.94 -22.04 2.82
C HIS A 504 -24.83 -21.81 3.84
N LEU A 505 -25.04 -20.86 4.76
CA LEU A 505 -24.09 -20.61 5.84
C LEU A 505 -24.26 -21.64 6.94
N ILE A 506 -23.13 -22.08 7.53
CA ILE A 506 -23.19 -22.76 8.82
C ILE A 506 -23.59 -21.76 9.89
N PRO A 507 -24.28 -22.20 10.98
CA PRO A 507 -24.71 -21.28 12.03
C PRO A 507 -23.54 -20.55 12.71
N GLU A 508 -23.73 -19.27 13.07
CA GLU A 508 -22.69 -18.44 13.69
C GLU A 508 -22.10 -19.06 14.96
N ASP A 509 -22.93 -19.71 15.77
CA ASP A 509 -22.52 -20.36 17.01
C ASP A 509 -21.69 -21.65 16.77
N CYS A 510 -21.58 -22.10 15.52
CA CYS A 510 -20.71 -23.21 15.12
C CYS A 510 -19.35 -22.74 14.58
N LEU A 511 -19.13 -21.43 14.47
CA LEU A 511 -17.83 -20.90 14.06
C LEU A 511 -16.80 -21.02 15.19
N PRO A 512 -15.51 -21.18 14.91
CA PRO A 512 -14.92 -21.24 13.58
C PRO A 512 -15.04 -22.62 12.94
N LEU A 513 -15.25 -22.63 11.61
CA LEU A 513 -15.05 -23.81 10.80
C LEU A 513 -13.55 -23.98 10.54
N GLN A 514 -12.95 -25.04 11.07
CA GLN A 514 -11.51 -25.24 10.98
C GLN A 514 -11.12 -26.06 9.74
N LEU A 515 -9.91 -25.83 9.22
CA LEU A 515 -9.35 -26.60 8.13
C LEU A 515 -9.25 -28.09 8.47
N PRO A 516 -9.63 -29.00 7.55
CA PRO A 516 -9.48 -30.43 7.74
C PRO A 516 -8.04 -30.87 7.52
N GLU A 517 -7.72 -32.07 7.99
CA GLU A 517 -6.49 -32.76 7.61
C GLU A 517 -6.58 -33.23 6.16
N VAL A 518 -5.49 -33.03 5.40
CA VAL A 518 -5.34 -33.51 4.02
C VAL A 518 -3.99 -34.20 3.84
N THR A 519 -3.93 -35.15 2.94
CA THR A 519 -2.69 -35.88 2.62
C THR A 519 -1.88 -35.21 1.51
N LYS A 520 -2.53 -34.35 0.71
CA LYS A 520 -1.91 -33.62 -0.42
C LYS A 520 -2.41 -32.19 -0.43
N PHE A 521 -1.49 -31.26 -0.71
CA PHE A 521 -1.77 -29.83 -0.84
C PHE A 521 -1.92 -29.36 -2.31
N LEU A 522 -1.85 -30.31 -3.25
CA LEU A 522 -2.13 -30.10 -4.68
C LEU A 522 -3.63 -30.29 -4.97
N PRO A 523 -4.13 -29.72 -6.08
CA PRO A 523 -5.46 -30.04 -6.55
C PRO A 523 -5.68 -31.55 -6.71
N THR A 524 -6.95 -31.99 -6.64
CA THR A 524 -7.31 -33.39 -6.87
C THR A 524 -7.04 -33.80 -8.33
N GLU A 525 -7.04 -35.11 -8.62
CA GLU A 525 -6.88 -35.63 -10.00
C GLU A 525 -7.97 -35.12 -10.93
N THR A 526 -9.15 -34.81 -10.39
CA THR A 526 -10.30 -34.26 -11.14
C THR A 526 -10.28 -32.75 -11.27
N GLY A 527 -9.25 -32.07 -10.73
CA GLY A 527 -9.05 -30.61 -10.82
C GLY A 527 -9.79 -29.80 -9.76
N GLU A 528 -10.31 -30.44 -8.72
CA GLU A 528 -10.88 -29.75 -7.57
C GLU A 528 -9.77 -29.09 -6.71
N PRO A 529 -10.09 -28.03 -5.94
CA PRO A 529 -9.14 -27.46 -5.00
C PRO A 529 -8.56 -28.46 -4.00
N PRO A 530 -7.42 -28.16 -3.35
CA PRO A 530 -6.77 -29.08 -2.41
C PRO A 530 -7.66 -29.60 -1.28
N LEU A 531 -8.67 -28.84 -0.84
CA LEU A 531 -9.66 -29.29 0.16
C LEU A 531 -10.50 -30.50 -0.34
N GLY A 532 -10.57 -30.72 -1.66
CA GLY A 532 -11.18 -31.91 -2.23
C GLY A 532 -10.46 -33.22 -1.87
N ASN A 533 -9.21 -33.16 -1.41
CA ASN A 533 -8.48 -34.30 -0.88
C ASN A 533 -8.89 -34.69 0.56
N ALA A 534 -9.67 -33.86 1.24
CA ALA A 534 -10.13 -34.16 2.58
C ALA A 534 -11.19 -35.27 2.57
N THR A 535 -11.08 -36.21 3.50
CA THR A 535 -12.07 -37.29 3.68
C THR A 535 -13.21 -36.89 4.62
N ARG A 536 -12.96 -35.94 5.50
CA ARG A 536 -13.90 -35.42 6.49
C ARG A 536 -14.15 -33.93 6.26
N TRP A 537 -14.99 -33.63 5.26
CA TRP A 537 -15.32 -32.25 4.87
C TRP A 537 -16.77 -32.14 4.37
N ALA A 538 -17.72 -32.57 5.21
CA ALA A 538 -19.15 -32.47 5.02
C ALA A 538 -19.84 -31.92 6.25
N TRP A 539 -20.95 -31.22 6.07
CA TRP A 539 -21.72 -30.60 7.14
C TRP A 539 -22.98 -31.38 7.43
N ASN A 540 -23.18 -31.80 8.68
CA ASN A 540 -24.41 -32.42 9.16
C ASN A 540 -25.28 -31.35 9.84
N GLU A 541 -26.45 -31.05 9.26
CA GLU A 541 -27.39 -30.05 9.78
C GLU A 541 -27.99 -30.46 11.16
N GLU A 542 -28.20 -31.74 11.41
CA GLU A 542 -28.78 -32.21 12.68
C GLU A 542 -27.79 -32.17 13.82
N THR A 543 -26.60 -32.69 13.61
CA THR A 543 -25.55 -32.70 14.63
C THR A 543 -24.78 -31.39 14.72
N ARG A 544 -24.97 -30.51 13.73
CA ARG A 544 -24.30 -29.20 13.62
C ARG A 544 -22.77 -29.34 13.70
N SER A 545 -22.24 -30.29 12.96
CA SER A 545 -20.81 -30.64 12.96
C SER A 545 -20.30 -31.10 11.62
N VAL A 546 -18.97 -31.06 11.49
CA VAL A 546 -18.27 -31.60 10.32
C VAL A 546 -18.19 -33.13 10.46
N VAL A 547 -18.58 -33.83 9.40
CA VAL A 547 -18.61 -35.30 9.34
C VAL A 547 -17.89 -35.82 8.08
N ASP A 548 -17.79 -37.16 7.97
CA ASP A 548 -17.15 -37.77 6.79
C ASP A 548 -17.92 -37.51 5.50
N ASN A 549 -17.19 -37.34 4.39
CA ASN A 549 -17.78 -37.19 3.08
C ASN A 549 -18.63 -38.40 2.65
N ALA A 550 -18.31 -39.59 3.16
CA ALA A 550 -19.10 -40.79 2.93
C ALA A 550 -20.55 -40.70 3.46
N ASP A 551 -20.81 -39.82 4.41
CA ASP A 551 -22.12 -39.59 5.00
C ASP A 551 -23.00 -38.63 4.21
N ILE A 552 -22.51 -38.04 3.12
CA ILE A 552 -23.28 -37.11 2.28
C ILE A 552 -24.47 -37.83 1.69
N ASP A 553 -25.68 -37.43 2.03
CA ASP A 553 -26.94 -38.00 1.56
C ASP A 553 -27.84 -37.01 0.82
N GLY A 554 -27.46 -35.72 0.78
CA GLY A 554 -28.25 -34.65 0.17
C GLY A 554 -29.55 -34.30 0.92
N VAL A 555 -29.77 -34.88 2.12
CA VAL A 555 -30.95 -34.66 2.96
C VAL A 555 -30.60 -34.01 4.29
N LYS A 556 -29.57 -34.53 4.97
CA LYS A 556 -29.09 -34.06 6.27
C LYS A 556 -27.61 -33.69 6.27
N VAL A 557 -26.84 -34.30 5.37
CA VAL A 557 -25.39 -34.13 5.25
C VAL A 557 -25.06 -33.61 3.85
N PHE A 558 -24.31 -32.53 3.82
CA PHE A 558 -24.04 -31.76 2.59
C PHE A 558 -22.55 -31.47 2.44
N PRO A 559 -22.04 -31.31 1.20
CA PRO A 559 -20.64 -30.97 0.97
C PRO A 559 -20.34 -29.53 1.37
N LEU A 560 -19.17 -29.32 2.00
CA LEU A 560 -18.64 -28.01 2.32
C LEU A 560 -17.90 -27.39 1.13
N GLU A 561 -17.79 -26.06 1.11
CA GLU A 561 -17.03 -25.31 0.11
C GLU A 561 -15.56 -25.77 0.08
N LEU A 562 -15.02 -25.95 -1.13
CA LEU A 562 -13.65 -26.43 -1.33
C LEU A 562 -12.61 -25.31 -1.51
N SER A 563 -13.04 -24.09 -1.84
CA SER A 563 -12.13 -22.95 -1.92
C SER A 563 -11.89 -22.33 -0.55
N THR A 564 -10.83 -21.54 -0.44
CA THR A 564 -10.51 -20.74 0.75
C THR A 564 -10.51 -19.26 0.43
N MET A 565 -10.55 -18.42 1.45
CA MET A 565 -10.49 -16.97 1.29
C MET A 565 -9.07 -16.52 0.92
N PRO A 566 -8.90 -15.37 0.25
CA PRO A 566 -7.58 -14.82 -0.04
C PRO A 566 -6.91 -14.29 1.24
N GLY A 567 -5.58 -14.11 1.19
CA GLY A 567 -4.82 -13.60 2.33
C GLY A 567 -5.31 -12.26 2.85
N PHE A 568 -5.83 -11.38 1.99
CA PHE A 568 -6.38 -10.08 2.41
C PHE A 568 -7.66 -10.17 3.26
N ALA A 569 -8.30 -11.31 3.32
CA ALA A 569 -9.48 -11.50 4.19
C ALA A 569 -9.13 -11.30 5.67
N GLY A 570 -8.04 -11.92 6.12
CA GLY A 570 -7.57 -11.79 7.49
C GLY A 570 -6.97 -10.43 7.82
N SER A 571 -6.33 -9.79 6.85
CA SER A 571 -5.66 -8.50 7.05
C SER A 571 -6.57 -7.28 6.93
N SER A 572 -7.82 -7.43 6.48
CA SER A 572 -8.69 -6.27 6.23
C SER A 572 -9.24 -5.61 7.49
N ALA A 573 -9.44 -6.34 8.58
CA ALA A 573 -10.00 -5.82 9.83
C ALA A 573 -9.15 -6.12 11.08
N TYR A 574 -7.89 -6.48 10.91
CA TYR A 574 -7.03 -6.88 12.01
C TYR A 574 -6.82 -5.77 13.05
N TYR A 575 -6.84 -4.51 12.64
CA TYR A 575 -6.73 -3.35 13.53
C TYR A 575 -7.87 -3.28 14.57
N LEU A 576 -9.06 -3.74 14.23
CA LEU A 576 -10.18 -3.85 15.19
C LEU A 576 -9.94 -4.98 16.17
N ARG A 577 -9.46 -6.12 15.69
CA ARG A 577 -9.19 -7.28 16.55
C ARG A 577 -8.08 -7.00 17.57
N TYR A 578 -7.08 -6.22 17.23
CA TYR A 578 -6.05 -5.78 18.17
C TYR A 578 -6.58 -4.98 19.35
N MET A 579 -7.71 -4.30 19.19
CA MET A 579 -8.33 -3.55 20.27
C MET A 579 -8.85 -4.48 21.38
N ASP A 580 -9.22 -5.71 21.03
CA ASP A 580 -9.84 -6.70 21.94
C ASP A 580 -9.56 -8.14 21.46
N PRO A 581 -8.30 -8.57 21.41
CA PRO A 581 -7.93 -9.80 20.71
C PRO A 581 -8.35 -11.10 21.39
N HIS A 582 -8.71 -11.04 22.67
CA HIS A 582 -9.11 -12.20 23.49
C HIS A 582 -10.64 -12.33 23.67
N ASN A 583 -11.40 -11.42 23.07
CA ASN A 583 -12.86 -11.47 23.13
C ASN A 583 -13.38 -12.63 22.28
N ASP A 584 -14.07 -13.57 22.88
CA ASP A 584 -14.67 -14.72 22.20
C ASP A 584 -16.17 -14.53 21.85
N GLN A 585 -16.78 -13.42 22.27
CA GLN A 585 -18.18 -13.09 22.04
C GLN A 585 -18.39 -12.11 20.89
N ALA A 586 -17.39 -11.29 20.58
CA ALA A 586 -17.44 -10.27 19.54
C ALA A 586 -16.07 -10.05 18.91
N LEU A 587 -16.04 -9.55 17.67
CA LEU A 587 -14.81 -9.09 17.02
C LEU A 587 -14.07 -8.08 17.88
N VAL A 588 -14.80 -7.15 18.45
CA VAL A 588 -14.33 -6.11 19.37
C VAL A 588 -15.48 -5.72 20.29
N SER A 589 -15.20 -5.53 21.57
CA SER A 589 -16.20 -5.02 22.51
C SER A 589 -16.57 -3.57 22.21
N SER A 590 -17.80 -3.18 22.58
CA SER A 590 -18.24 -1.78 22.45
C SER A 590 -17.36 -0.82 23.25
N GLU A 591 -16.89 -1.25 24.42
CA GLU A 591 -16.02 -0.45 25.31
C GLU A 591 -14.64 -0.23 24.68
N ALA A 592 -13.98 -1.28 24.20
CA ALA A 592 -12.67 -1.19 23.55
C ALA A 592 -12.76 -0.34 22.27
N ASN A 593 -13.79 -0.56 21.47
CA ASN A 593 -14.03 0.19 20.24
C ASN A 593 -14.29 1.69 20.50
N ALA A 594 -15.12 2.01 21.49
CA ALA A 594 -15.42 3.39 21.87
C ALA A 594 -14.17 4.13 22.39
N TYR A 595 -13.24 3.43 23.03
CA TYR A 595 -12.00 4.02 23.50
C TYR A 595 -10.93 4.17 22.41
N TRP A 596 -10.59 3.08 21.73
CA TRP A 596 -9.51 3.07 20.71
C TRP A 596 -9.95 3.64 19.36
N GLN A 597 -11.20 3.51 19.00
CA GLN A 597 -11.90 4.05 17.83
C GLN A 597 -11.31 3.63 16.48
N GLN A 598 -10.19 4.21 16.09
CA GLN A 598 -9.50 3.96 14.81
C GLN A 598 -8.00 4.08 15.02
N VAL A 599 -7.23 3.63 14.03
CA VAL A 599 -5.78 3.82 14.01
C VAL A 599 -5.47 5.31 13.78
N ASP A 600 -4.74 5.92 14.70
CA ASP A 600 -4.32 7.33 14.57
C ASP A 600 -3.14 7.49 13.60
N LEU A 601 -2.18 6.57 13.66
CA LEU A 601 -1.03 6.52 12.76
C LEU A 601 -0.81 5.11 12.23
N TYR A 602 -0.86 4.97 10.91
CA TYR A 602 -0.58 3.73 10.19
C TYR A 602 0.68 3.85 9.37
N ILE A 603 1.63 2.91 9.53
CA ILE A 603 2.87 2.91 8.77
C ILE A 603 3.02 1.61 8.00
N GLY A 604 3.29 1.71 6.70
CA GLY A 604 3.45 0.56 5.83
C GLY A 604 3.87 0.93 4.42
N GLY A 605 4.11 -0.08 3.59
CA GLY A 605 4.58 0.09 2.21
C GLY A 605 3.54 0.69 1.27
N SER A 606 3.99 1.49 0.32
CA SER A 606 3.13 2.11 -0.70
C SER A 606 2.56 1.10 -1.71
N GLU A 607 3.12 -0.09 -1.81
CA GLU A 607 2.64 -1.18 -2.66
C GLU A 607 1.22 -1.65 -2.30
N HIS A 608 0.75 -1.32 -1.10
CA HIS A 608 -0.57 -1.68 -0.60
C HIS A 608 -1.67 -0.65 -0.94
N ALA A 609 -1.34 0.40 -1.68
CA ALA A 609 -2.24 1.53 -1.97
C ALA A 609 -3.55 1.12 -2.65
N THR A 610 -3.51 0.17 -3.58
CA THR A 610 -4.65 -0.29 -4.37
C THR A 610 -5.19 -1.66 -3.96
N GLY A 611 -4.49 -2.36 -3.07
CA GLY A 611 -4.89 -3.66 -2.53
C GLY A 611 -5.42 -3.54 -1.10
N HIS A 612 -4.54 -3.85 -0.13
CA HIS A 612 -4.87 -3.87 1.29
C HIS A 612 -5.64 -2.64 1.79
N LEU A 613 -5.21 -1.43 1.41
CA LEU A 613 -5.85 -0.20 1.90
C LEU A 613 -7.28 -0.03 1.37
N ILE A 614 -7.55 -0.39 0.13
CA ILE A 614 -8.92 -0.38 -0.43
C ILE A 614 -9.78 -1.42 0.29
N TYR A 615 -9.29 -2.64 0.48
CA TYR A 615 -10.04 -3.71 1.14
C TYR A 615 -10.31 -3.42 2.62
N SER A 616 -9.33 -2.87 3.35
CA SER A 616 -9.52 -2.45 4.75
C SER A 616 -10.55 -1.32 4.87
N ARG A 617 -10.52 -0.34 3.97
CA ARG A 617 -11.49 0.76 3.95
C ARG A 617 -12.91 0.26 3.62
N PHE A 618 -13.03 -0.63 2.64
CA PHE A 618 -14.29 -1.30 2.32
C PHE A 618 -14.82 -2.10 3.51
N TRP A 619 -14.00 -2.95 4.10
CA TRP A 619 -14.38 -3.80 5.24
C TRP A 619 -14.83 -2.97 6.43
N ASN A 620 -14.09 -1.90 6.72
CA ASN A 620 -14.43 -0.97 7.80
C ASN A 620 -15.78 -0.27 7.57
N LYS A 621 -16.06 0.17 6.35
CA LYS A 621 -17.33 0.82 6.02
C LYS A 621 -18.51 -0.15 6.15
N PHE A 622 -18.31 -1.40 5.75
CA PHE A 622 -19.30 -2.44 5.96
C PHE A 622 -19.56 -2.69 7.45
N LEU A 623 -18.51 -2.83 8.26
CA LEU A 623 -18.64 -2.98 9.71
C LEU A 623 -19.22 -1.73 10.37
N PHE A 624 -18.96 -0.55 9.83
CA PHE A 624 -19.61 0.68 10.26
C PHE A 624 -21.13 0.64 10.02
N ASP A 625 -21.54 0.15 8.86
CA ASP A 625 -22.97 -0.01 8.52
C ASP A 625 -23.67 -1.02 9.47
N LEU A 626 -22.95 -2.02 9.95
CA LEU A 626 -23.46 -2.97 10.97
C LEU A 626 -23.45 -2.41 12.40
N GLY A 627 -22.91 -1.21 12.62
CA GLY A 627 -22.74 -0.62 13.94
C GLY A 627 -21.60 -1.22 14.76
N VAL A 628 -20.69 -1.97 14.14
CA VAL A 628 -19.52 -2.58 14.78
C VAL A 628 -18.35 -1.62 14.83
N ALA A 629 -17.92 -1.06 13.69
CA ALA A 629 -16.92 0.00 13.67
C ALA A 629 -17.56 1.35 14.03
N CYS A 630 -16.92 2.14 14.89
CA CYS A 630 -17.44 3.45 15.30
C CYS A 630 -17.01 4.60 14.40
N LYS A 631 -16.06 4.36 13.49
CA LYS A 631 -15.56 5.33 12.50
C LYS A 631 -15.72 4.77 11.09
N GLU A 632 -15.95 5.66 10.12
CA GLU A 632 -16.06 5.25 8.71
C GLU A 632 -14.72 4.89 8.06
N GLU A 633 -13.62 5.45 8.57
CA GLU A 633 -12.27 5.19 8.07
C GLU A 633 -11.44 4.46 9.13
N PRO A 634 -10.66 3.44 8.72
CA PRO A 634 -9.85 2.66 9.66
C PRO A 634 -8.58 3.38 10.11
N PHE A 635 -7.99 4.19 9.23
CA PHE A 635 -6.67 4.80 9.42
C PHE A 635 -6.72 6.30 9.17
N GLN A 636 -6.48 7.10 10.22
CA GLN A 636 -6.55 8.55 10.10
C GLN A 636 -5.35 9.11 9.35
N LYS A 637 -4.14 8.82 9.81
CA LYS A 637 -2.90 9.25 9.17
C LYS A 637 -2.14 8.04 8.66
N LEU A 638 -1.68 8.12 7.42
CA LEU A 638 -0.84 7.11 6.80
C LEU A 638 0.51 7.70 6.41
N VAL A 639 1.57 7.00 6.79
CA VAL A 639 2.94 7.28 6.37
C VAL A 639 3.49 6.07 5.64
N ASN A 640 3.85 6.25 4.37
CA ASN A 640 4.54 5.21 3.61
C ASN A 640 6.05 5.36 3.77
N GLN A 641 6.71 4.29 4.22
CA GLN A 641 8.16 4.24 4.19
C GLN A 641 8.65 3.85 2.78
N GLY A 642 9.83 4.35 2.41
CA GLY A 642 10.57 3.87 1.26
C GLY A 642 11.19 2.50 1.52
N MET A 643 11.79 1.90 0.50
CA MET A 643 12.48 0.61 0.62
C MET A 643 13.97 0.82 0.94
N ILE A 644 14.52 -0.01 1.81
CA ILE A 644 15.97 -0.19 1.87
C ILE A 644 16.37 -1.16 0.75
N GLN A 645 17.22 -0.67 -0.14
CA GLN A 645 17.70 -1.42 -1.29
C GLN A 645 19.00 -2.15 -0.95
N GLY A 646 19.23 -3.27 -1.63
CA GLY A 646 20.46 -4.02 -1.52
C GLY A 646 21.47 -3.61 -2.60
N ARG A 647 22.74 -3.74 -2.28
CA ARG A 647 23.80 -3.68 -3.26
C ARG A 647 24.09 -5.09 -3.73
N SER A 648 23.62 -5.44 -4.93
CA SER A 648 23.88 -6.73 -5.55
C SER A 648 25.28 -6.77 -6.15
N ASN A 649 25.93 -7.93 -6.09
CA ASN A 649 27.17 -8.17 -6.81
C ASN A 649 26.94 -9.18 -7.93
N PHE A 650 27.77 -9.07 -8.99
CA PHE A 650 27.68 -9.90 -10.17
C PHE A 650 29.00 -10.57 -10.49
N VAL A 651 28.91 -11.82 -10.91
CA VAL A 651 29.98 -12.54 -11.60
C VAL A 651 29.60 -12.73 -13.06
N TYR A 652 30.57 -12.84 -13.93
CA TYR A 652 30.36 -12.88 -15.37
C TYR A 652 30.81 -14.23 -15.92
N ARG A 653 29.86 -15.08 -16.26
CA ARG A 653 30.09 -16.43 -16.78
C ARG A 653 30.24 -16.39 -18.28
N ILE A 654 31.33 -16.97 -18.81
CA ILE A 654 31.47 -17.18 -20.25
C ILE A 654 30.40 -18.19 -20.68
N LYS A 655 29.60 -17.86 -21.71
CA LYS A 655 28.52 -18.70 -22.20
C LYS A 655 28.96 -20.14 -22.48
N ASN A 656 28.12 -21.06 -22.05
CA ASN A 656 28.34 -22.51 -22.20
C ASN A 656 29.62 -23.06 -21.52
N THR A 657 30.17 -22.39 -20.53
CA THR A 657 31.33 -22.81 -19.76
C THR A 657 31.08 -22.68 -18.27
N ASN A 658 32.03 -23.17 -17.44
CA ASN A 658 32.07 -22.90 -16.00
C ASN A 658 33.21 -21.94 -15.63
N THR A 659 33.57 -21.05 -16.57
CA THR A 659 34.60 -20.02 -16.41
C THR A 659 33.98 -18.67 -16.18
N PHE A 660 34.50 -17.97 -15.16
CA PHE A 660 33.99 -16.65 -14.74
C PHE A 660 35.09 -15.59 -14.94
N VAL A 661 34.74 -14.48 -15.54
CA VAL A 661 35.64 -13.40 -15.92
C VAL A 661 35.45 -12.20 -14.99
N SER A 662 36.54 -11.61 -14.50
CA SER A 662 36.54 -10.40 -13.70
C SER A 662 35.95 -9.22 -14.46
N LEU A 663 35.31 -8.28 -13.74
CA LEU A 663 34.60 -7.11 -14.30
C LEU A 663 35.37 -6.36 -15.38
N GLY A 664 36.66 -6.07 -15.16
CA GLY A 664 37.50 -5.30 -16.10
C GLY A 664 37.80 -6.02 -17.40
N LEU A 665 37.62 -7.32 -17.47
CA LEU A 665 37.95 -8.18 -18.62
C LEU A 665 36.67 -8.70 -19.33
N LYS A 666 35.48 -8.43 -18.81
CA LYS A 666 34.22 -9.03 -19.29
C LYS A 666 33.93 -8.74 -20.77
N ASP A 667 34.26 -7.57 -21.24
CA ASP A 667 33.99 -7.13 -22.62
C ASP A 667 34.85 -7.86 -23.69
N GLN A 668 35.83 -8.63 -23.26
CA GLN A 668 36.67 -9.47 -24.13
C GLN A 668 36.05 -10.84 -24.41
N TYR A 669 34.91 -11.18 -23.73
CA TYR A 669 34.26 -12.46 -23.81
C TYR A 669 32.75 -12.31 -23.97
N ASP A 670 32.10 -13.31 -24.49
CA ASP A 670 30.62 -13.38 -24.49
C ASP A 670 30.13 -13.94 -23.14
N VAL A 671 29.73 -13.06 -22.25
CA VAL A 671 29.42 -13.40 -20.87
C VAL A 671 27.95 -13.19 -20.52
N THR A 672 27.48 -13.96 -19.54
CA THR A 672 26.19 -13.76 -18.89
C THR A 672 26.44 -13.28 -17.46
N PRO A 673 25.90 -12.12 -17.04
CA PRO A 673 25.99 -11.69 -15.66
C PRO A 673 25.08 -12.54 -14.76
N LEU A 674 25.60 -12.97 -13.63
CA LEU A 674 24.89 -13.75 -12.62
C LEU A 674 25.05 -13.09 -11.26
N HIS A 675 23.96 -13.03 -10.50
CA HIS A 675 24.02 -12.59 -9.11
C HIS A 675 24.87 -13.54 -8.27
N VAL A 676 25.67 -12.98 -7.38
CA VAL A 676 26.49 -13.74 -6.42
C VAL A 676 26.14 -13.28 -5.01
N ASP A 677 26.20 -14.21 -4.05
CA ASP A 677 25.94 -13.92 -2.64
C ASP A 677 26.91 -12.82 -2.14
N VAL A 678 26.34 -11.72 -1.66
CA VAL A 678 27.12 -10.58 -1.15
C VAL A 678 27.99 -10.94 0.06
N ASN A 679 27.67 -12.02 0.77
CA ASN A 679 28.44 -12.48 1.93
C ASN A 679 29.79 -13.13 1.57
N ILE A 680 29.99 -13.49 0.31
CA ILE A 680 31.29 -14.03 -0.20
C ILE A 680 32.04 -13.02 -1.06
N VAL A 681 31.62 -11.74 -0.98
CA VAL A 681 32.26 -10.61 -1.67
C VAL A 681 32.65 -9.56 -0.64
N GLN A 682 33.90 -9.11 -0.67
CA GLN A 682 34.40 -8.05 0.19
C GLN A 682 35.07 -6.96 -0.65
N ASN A 683 34.58 -5.71 -0.54
CA ASN A 683 35.06 -4.59 -1.35
C ASN A 683 35.11 -4.91 -2.86
N ASP A 684 34.02 -5.53 -3.34
CA ASP A 684 33.84 -6.00 -4.72
C ASP A 684 34.80 -7.13 -5.15
N ARG A 685 35.55 -7.70 -4.24
CA ARG A 685 36.48 -8.83 -4.49
C ARG A 685 35.81 -10.13 -4.06
N LEU A 686 35.75 -11.08 -4.99
CA LEU A 686 35.16 -12.40 -4.77
C LEU A 686 36.12 -13.30 -4.00
N ASP A 687 35.60 -13.96 -2.96
CA ASP A 687 36.29 -15.10 -2.35
C ASP A 687 36.09 -16.34 -3.24
N LEU A 688 37.14 -16.73 -3.94
CA LEU A 688 37.09 -17.80 -4.95
C LEU A 688 36.73 -19.16 -4.35
N GLU A 689 37.29 -19.48 -3.19
CA GLU A 689 37.03 -20.77 -2.52
C GLU A 689 35.62 -20.81 -1.96
N ALA A 690 35.16 -19.72 -1.37
CA ALA A 690 33.77 -19.61 -0.91
C ALA A 690 32.78 -19.71 -2.08
N PHE A 691 33.10 -19.15 -3.23
CA PHE A 691 32.26 -19.26 -4.44
C PHE A 691 32.14 -20.70 -4.93
N LYS A 692 33.24 -21.43 -4.98
CA LYS A 692 33.24 -22.85 -5.35
C LYS A 692 32.43 -23.70 -4.37
N ALA A 693 32.47 -23.34 -3.08
CA ALA A 693 31.74 -24.05 -2.03
C ALA A 693 30.26 -23.64 -1.94
N TRP A 694 29.90 -22.49 -2.52
CA TRP A 694 28.55 -21.91 -2.42
C TRP A 694 27.48 -22.77 -3.10
N ARG A 695 27.83 -23.33 -4.28
CA ARG A 695 26.91 -24.20 -5.01
C ARG A 695 27.65 -25.36 -5.66
N PRO A 696 27.06 -26.55 -5.70
CA PRO A 696 27.66 -27.74 -6.31
C PRO A 696 28.11 -27.52 -7.76
N GLU A 697 27.33 -26.77 -8.55
CA GLU A 697 27.64 -26.47 -9.95
C GLU A 697 28.88 -25.59 -10.15
N TYR A 698 29.37 -24.94 -9.10
CA TYR A 698 30.56 -24.09 -9.14
C TYR A 698 31.82 -24.72 -8.53
N ALA A 699 31.73 -25.98 -8.10
CA ALA A 699 32.82 -26.65 -7.44
C ALA A 699 34.13 -26.72 -8.26
N ASP A 700 34.01 -26.79 -9.57
CA ASP A 700 35.09 -26.82 -10.55
C ASP A 700 35.19 -25.53 -11.39
N ALA A 701 34.67 -24.41 -10.87
CA ALA A 701 34.72 -23.14 -11.55
C ALA A 701 36.17 -22.67 -11.77
N GLU A 702 36.41 -22.12 -12.97
CA GLU A 702 37.67 -21.45 -13.33
C GLU A 702 37.47 -19.95 -13.40
N PHE A 703 38.53 -19.19 -13.15
CA PHE A 703 38.45 -17.73 -13.09
C PHE A 703 39.49 -17.06 -13.97
N VAL A 704 39.08 -16.06 -14.73
CA VAL A 704 39.95 -15.11 -15.42
C VAL A 704 40.10 -13.89 -14.53
N LEU A 705 41.26 -13.77 -13.89
CA LEU A 705 41.52 -12.79 -12.85
C LEU A 705 42.10 -11.48 -13.43
N GLU A 706 41.92 -10.41 -12.69
CA GLU A 706 42.44 -9.09 -12.93
C GLU A 706 43.40 -8.72 -11.81
N ASN A 707 44.71 -8.61 -12.15
CA ASN A 707 45.78 -8.38 -11.19
C ASN A 707 45.80 -9.41 -10.03
N GLY A 708 45.48 -10.67 -10.31
CA GLY A 708 45.45 -11.75 -9.33
C GLY A 708 44.17 -11.79 -8.47
N GLU A 709 43.20 -10.93 -8.73
CA GLU A 709 41.95 -10.86 -8.01
C GLU A 709 40.73 -10.95 -8.96
N TYR A 710 39.59 -11.40 -8.43
CA TYR A 710 38.32 -11.36 -9.15
C TYR A 710 37.50 -10.18 -8.66
N ILE A 711 37.20 -9.22 -9.53
CA ILE A 711 36.40 -8.04 -9.25
C ILE A 711 35.00 -8.29 -9.75
N CYS A 712 34.00 -8.18 -8.85
CA CYS A 712 32.58 -8.29 -9.16
C CYS A 712 32.03 -6.97 -9.68
N GLY A 713 31.02 -7.04 -10.55
CA GLY A 713 30.15 -5.92 -10.85
C GLY A 713 29.19 -5.69 -9.69
N TRP A 714 28.48 -4.56 -9.71
CA TRP A 714 27.49 -4.23 -8.70
C TRP A 714 26.36 -3.36 -9.26
N ALA A 715 25.19 -3.46 -8.62
CA ALA A 715 24.05 -2.59 -8.87
C ALA A 715 23.21 -2.43 -7.61
N ILE A 716 22.50 -1.32 -7.50
CA ILE A 716 21.53 -1.10 -6.44
C ILE A 716 20.18 -1.66 -6.91
N GLU A 717 19.66 -2.62 -6.17
CA GLU A 717 18.44 -3.34 -6.51
C GLU A 717 17.55 -3.52 -5.27
N LYS A 718 16.33 -4.01 -5.47
CA LYS A 718 15.47 -4.47 -4.37
C LYS A 718 16.21 -5.52 -3.54
N MET A 719 16.19 -5.39 -2.23
CA MET A 719 16.75 -6.40 -1.34
C MET A 719 15.87 -7.64 -1.34
N SER A 720 16.38 -8.76 -1.83
CA SER A 720 15.65 -10.03 -1.89
C SER A 720 16.58 -11.23 -1.95
N LYS A 721 16.06 -12.40 -1.56
CA LYS A 721 16.81 -13.66 -1.63
C LYS A 721 17.27 -14.02 -3.04
N SER A 722 16.43 -13.77 -4.04
CA SER A 722 16.72 -14.08 -5.44
C SER A 722 17.86 -13.25 -6.02
N MET A 723 18.12 -12.10 -5.41
CA MET A 723 19.21 -11.19 -5.77
C MET A 723 20.48 -11.45 -4.94
N TYR A 724 20.43 -12.34 -3.95
CA TYR A 724 21.55 -12.66 -3.05
C TYR A 724 22.20 -11.44 -2.38
N ASN A 725 21.40 -10.39 -2.15
CA ASN A 725 21.83 -9.09 -1.62
C ASN A 725 21.26 -8.79 -0.23
N VAL A 726 20.73 -9.79 0.45
CA VAL A 726 20.10 -9.63 1.76
C VAL A 726 21.15 -9.41 2.84
N VAL A 727 20.90 -8.40 3.68
CA VAL A 727 21.65 -8.14 4.91
C VAL A 727 20.78 -8.56 6.09
N ASN A 728 21.31 -9.46 6.93
CA ASN A 728 20.59 -9.99 8.10
C ASN A 728 20.73 -9.01 9.28
N PRO A 729 19.61 -8.56 9.89
CA PRO A 729 19.65 -7.67 11.05
C PRO A 729 20.32 -8.31 12.27
N ASP A 730 20.31 -9.63 12.43
CA ASP A 730 20.97 -10.32 13.54
C ASP A 730 22.47 -10.06 13.57
N MET A 731 23.13 -10.09 12.42
CA MET A 731 24.57 -9.83 12.31
C MET A 731 24.90 -8.40 12.73
N ILE A 732 24.05 -7.46 12.37
CA ILE A 732 24.22 -6.04 12.72
C ILE A 732 24.02 -5.85 14.23
N VAL A 733 22.96 -6.43 14.79
CA VAL A 733 22.67 -6.35 16.23
C VAL A 733 23.79 -7.00 17.06
N GLU A 734 24.31 -8.13 16.64
CA GLU A 734 25.40 -8.82 17.33
C GLU A 734 26.69 -7.99 17.32
N LYS A 735 27.01 -7.36 16.21
CA LYS A 735 28.22 -6.58 16.04
C LYS A 735 28.15 -5.19 16.67
N TYR A 736 27.03 -4.50 16.53
CA TYR A 736 26.89 -3.07 16.87
C TYR A 736 25.82 -2.78 17.93
N GLY A 737 24.88 -3.68 18.14
CA GLY A 737 23.74 -3.50 19.02
C GLY A 737 22.49 -3.00 18.31
N ALA A 738 21.36 -3.20 18.97
CA ALA A 738 20.04 -2.81 18.44
C ALA A 738 19.88 -1.28 18.38
N ASP A 739 20.34 -0.55 19.38
CA ASP A 739 20.25 0.91 19.39
C ASP A 739 21.04 1.53 18.23
N THR A 740 22.19 0.97 17.89
CA THR A 740 22.97 1.39 16.72
C THR A 740 22.20 1.14 15.42
N LEU A 741 21.62 -0.06 15.26
CA LEU A 741 20.79 -0.38 14.09
C LEU A 741 19.62 0.59 13.95
N ARG A 742 18.89 0.86 15.02
CA ARG A 742 17.74 1.77 15.04
C ARG A 742 18.13 3.19 14.60
N LEU A 743 19.22 3.73 15.15
CA LEU A 743 19.74 5.04 14.77
C LEU A 743 20.20 5.07 13.32
N TYR A 744 20.89 4.04 12.87
CA TYR A 744 21.42 4.01 11.51
C TYR A 744 20.33 3.92 10.45
N GLU A 745 19.30 3.12 10.66
CA GLU A 745 18.16 3.04 9.73
C GLU A 745 17.45 4.38 9.60
N MET A 746 17.33 5.12 10.67
CA MET A 746 16.76 6.48 10.65
C MET A 746 17.70 7.50 10.00
N PHE A 747 19.00 7.30 10.14
CA PHE A 747 20.03 8.18 9.58
C PHE A 747 20.16 8.09 8.05
N LEU A 748 19.87 6.95 7.46
CA LEU A 748 20.11 6.65 6.03
C LEU A 748 19.47 7.64 5.05
N GLY A 749 18.35 8.27 5.42
CA GLY A 749 17.66 9.24 4.57
C GLY A 749 16.21 9.46 4.98
N PRO A 750 15.47 10.30 4.27
CA PRO A 750 14.06 10.53 4.54
C PRO A 750 13.24 9.24 4.54
N ILE A 751 12.29 9.12 5.47
CA ILE A 751 11.53 7.88 5.68
C ILE A 751 10.77 7.43 4.43
N ASN A 752 10.26 8.36 3.64
CA ASN A 752 9.45 8.11 2.45
C ASN A 752 10.24 7.81 1.18
N GLN A 753 11.57 7.88 1.23
CA GLN A 753 12.44 7.64 0.08
C GLN A 753 13.13 6.29 0.17
N SER A 754 13.24 5.61 -0.97
CA SER A 754 14.09 4.43 -1.09
C SER A 754 15.55 4.80 -1.04
N LYS A 755 16.36 3.96 -0.39
CA LYS A 755 17.77 4.22 -0.11
C LYS A 755 18.57 2.93 -0.05
N PRO A 756 19.82 2.93 -0.54
CA PRO A 756 20.68 1.76 -0.47
C PRO A 756 21.20 1.54 0.95
N TRP A 757 21.31 0.28 1.35
CA TRP A 757 22.02 -0.10 2.56
C TRP A 757 23.54 -0.02 2.34
N ASP A 758 24.24 0.68 3.23
CA ASP A 758 25.70 0.76 3.26
C ASP A 758 26.20 0.33 4.63
N SER A 759 26.79 -0.86 4.72
CA SER A 759 27.31 -1.40 5.97
C SER A 759 28.51 -0.60 6.54
N ASN A 760 29.14 0.26 5.75
CA ASN A 760 30.28 1.05 6.20
C ASN A 760 29.89 2.28 7.03
N GLY A 761 28.68 2.79 6.85
CA GLY A 761 28.20 4.00 7.52
C GLY A 761 27.77 3.82 8.97
N ILE A 762 27.53 2.58 9.38
CA ILE A 762 26.96 2.27 10.71
C ILE A 762 27.91 2.58 11.88
N ASP A 763 29.20 2.54 11.65
CA ASP A 763 30.21 2.88 12.67
C ASP A 763 30.04 4.28 13.25
N GLY A 764 29.55 5.23 12.48
CA GLY A 764 29.27 6.59 12.95
C GLY A 764 28.26 6.63 14.07
N CYS A 765 27.17 5.87 13.93
CA CYS A 765 26.11 5.76 14.94
C CYS A 765 26.61 5.02 16.19
N PHE A 766 27.41 3.98 16.00
CA PHE A 766 28.00 3.25 17.12
C PHE A 766 28.95 4.12 17.94
N ARG A 767 29.83 4.87 17.28
CA ARG A 767 30.74 5.83 17.94
C ARG A 767 29.96 6.95 18.66
N PHE A 768 28.85 7.40 18.07
CA PHE A 768 27.97 8.36 18.71
C PHE A 768 27.42 7.84 20.06
N LEU A 769 26.92 6.60 20.10
CA LEU A 769 26.42 6.02 21.36
C LEU A 769 27.50 5.90 22.42
N ARG A 770 28.72 5.56 22.01
CA ARG A 770 29.88 5.55 22.94
C ARG A 770 30.21 6.94 23.47
N LYS A 771 30.11 7.97 22.65
CA LYS A 771 30.28 9.37 23.07
C LYS A 771 29.17 9.82 24.01
N ALA A 772 27.94 9.48 23.74
CA ALA A 772 26.82 9.76 24.61
C ALA A 772 26.99 9.09 25.97
N TRP A 773 27.38 7.82 26.00
CA TRP A 773 27.70 7.09 27.21
C TRP A 773 28.83 7.78 28.03
N ALA A 774 29.87 8.28 27.37
CA ALA A 774 31.00 8.94 27.98
C ALA A 774 30.64 10.28 28.67
N LEU A 775 29.52 10.90 28.37
CA LEU A 775 29.01 12.05 29.13
C LEU A 775 28.65 11.67 30.58
N PHE A 776 28.24 10.43 30.81
CA PHE A 776 27.82 9.89 32.11
C PHE A 776 28.95 9.09 32.78
N TYR A 777 29.68 8.31 32.00
CA TYR A 777 30.79 7.48 32.39
C TYR A 777 32.03 7.82 31.56
N PRO A 778 32.81 8.83 31.93
CA PRO A 778 34.00 9.18 31.18
C PRO A 778 35.09 8.09 31.25
N LYS A 779 36.23 8.29 30.60
CA LYS A 779 37.30 7.29 30.43
C LYS A 779 37.77 6.57 31.69
N ASN A 780 37.68 7.19 32.86
CA ASN A 780 37.97 6.57 34.15
C ASN A 780 36.90 5.59 34.62
N GLY A 781 35.72 5.53 33.92
CA GLY A 781 34.64 4.64 34.25
C GLY A 781 33.77 4.99 35.44
N ASP A 782 34.01 6.12 36.09
CA ASP A 782 33.23 6.59 37.21
C ASP A 782 32.04 7.43 36.77
N TRP A 783 30.98 7.42 37.60
CA TRP A 783 29.79 8.26 37.36
C TRP A 783 30.13 9.75 37.49
N ALA A 784 29.87 10.54 36.50
CA ALA A 784 30.27 11.94 36.40
C ALA A 784 29.14 12.95 36.62
N VAL A 785 27.88 12.50 36.62
CA VAL A 785 26.71 13.41 36.71
C VAL A 785 26.62 14.05 38.09
N THR A 786 26.46 15.36 38.11
CA THR A 786 26.37 16.19 39.32
C THR A 786 25.11 17.05 39.27
N ASP A 787 24.75 17.65 40.42
CA ASP A 787 23.64 18.60 40.53
C ASP A 787 24.08 20.06 40.35
N GLU A 788 25.21 20.28 39.69
CA GLU A 788 25.69 21.63 39.39
C GLU A 788 24.72 22.39 38.48
N THR A 789 24.64 23.67 38.64
CA THR A 789 23.84 24.55 37.79
C THR A 789 24.39 24.52 36.36
N PRO A 790 23.59 24.26 35.34
CA PRO A 790 24.05 24.24 33.97
C PRO A 790 24.47 25.63 33.51
N THR A 791 25.47 25.68 32.65
CA THR A 791 25.90 26.94 32.02
C THR A 791 24.86 27.39 30.98
N LYS A 792 24.91 28.65 30.59
CA LYS A 792 24.07 29.19 29.51
C LYS A 792 24.28 28.43 28.19
N GLU A 793 25.51 28.06 27.89
CA GLU A 793 25.83 27.25 26.70
C GLU A 793 25.23 25.86 26.76
N ASN A 794 25.26 25.20 27.91
CA ASN A 794 24.63 23.89 28.12
C ASN A 794 23.13 23.96 27.83
N LEU A 795 22.45 24.97 28.35
CA LEU A 795 21.00 25.18 28.16
C LEU A 795 20.65 25.52 26.72
N LYS A 796 21.49 26.31 26.04
CA LYS A 796 21.31 26.61 24.61
C LYS A 796 21.40 25.35 23.77
N THR A 797 22.43 24.52 23.97
CA THR A 797 22.59 23.24 23.29
C THR A 797 21.38 22.33 23.52
N LEU A 798 20.94 22.21 24.78
CA LEU A 798 19.79 21.38 25.14
C LEU A 798 18.49 21.85 24.44
N HIS A 799 18.18 23.14 24.52
CA HIS A 799 16.91 23.65 23.97
C HIS A 799 16.89 23.70 22.45
N LYS A 800 18.02 23.85 21.77
CA LYS A 800 18.13 23.61 20.33
C LYS A 800 17.78 22.17 19.99
N LEU A 801 18.30 21.23 20.77
CA LEU A 801 18.03 19.79 20.57
C LEU A 801 16.56 19.47 20.84
N ILE A 802 15.98 19.98 21.94
CA ILE A 802 14.57 19.76 22.28
C ILE A 802 13.67 20.16 21.09
N ARG A 803 13.84 21.37 20.58
CA ARG A 803 13.06 21.87 19.45
C ARG A 803 13.27 21.02 18.21
N LYS A 804 14.52 20.76 17.84
CA LYS A 804 14.84 20.00 16.61
C LYS A 804 14.29 18.58 16.65
N VAL A 805 14.50 17.86 17.73
CA VAL A 805 14.03 16.48 17.87
C VAL A 805 12.50 16.42 17.92
N THR A 806 11.86 17.32 18.66
CA THR A 806 10.40 17.39 18.73
C THR A 806 9.78 17.64 17.36
N ASP A 807 10.25 18.65 16.65
CA ASP A 807 9.77 18.98 15.29
C ASP A 807 10.02 17.84 14.31
N ASP A 808 11.21 17.23 14.36
CA ASP A 808 11.58 16.14 13.46
C ASP A 808 10.77 14.86 13.72
N ILE A 809 10.41 14.56 14.96
CA ILE A 809 9.52 13.42 15.26
C ILE A 809 8.11 13.70 14.73
N GLU A 810 7.57 14.90 14.97
CA GLU A 810 6.23 15.28 14.48
C GLU A 810 6.14 15.25 12.95
N GLU A 811 7.22 15.57 12.25
CA GLU A 811 7.29 15.59 10.79
C GLU A 811 7.87 14.30 10.17
N PHE A 812 8.21 13.30 10.96
CA PHE A 812 8.90 12.08 10.53
C PHE A 812 10.24 12.34 9.83
N SER A 813 10.92 13.42 10.19
CA SER A 813 12.24 13.79 9.66
C SER A 813 13.37 13.21 10.52
N TYR A 814 13.33 11.92 10.78
CA TYR A 814 14.28 11.25 11.68
C TYR A 814 15.73 11.31 11.20
N ASN A 815 15.94 11.36 9.89
CA ASN A 815 17.28 11.48 9.30
C ASN A 815 17.99 12.78 9.65
N THR A 816 17.28 13.81 10.05
CA THR A 816 17.84 15.07 10.53
C THR A 816 17.94 15.12 12.07
N ALA A 817 17.09 14.37 12.78
CA ALA A 817 17.15 14.25 14.23
C ALA A 817 18.44 13.55 14.73
N VAL A 818 18.84 12.47 14.06
CA VAL A 818 20.04 11.70 14.44
C VAL A 818 21.31 12.56 14.39
N PRO A 819 21.61 13.31 13.30
CA PRO A 819 22.71 14.27 13.31
C PRO A 819 22.60 15.35 14.38
N ALA A 820 21.39 15.82 14.71
CA ALA A 820 21.17 16.80 15.77
C ALA A 820 21.62 16.26 17.14
N PHE A 821 21.34 15.00 17.46
CA PHE A 821 21.88 14.33 18.65
C PHE A 821 23.41 14.27 18.64
N MET A 822 24.01 13.95 17.50
CA MET A 822 25.47 13.88 17.36
C MET A 822 26.14 15.22 17.63
N ILE A 823 25.56 16.31 17.11
CA ILE A 823 26.02 17.69 17.33
C ILE A 823 25.88 18.05 18.80
N ALA A 824 24.71 17.83 19.39
CA ALA A 824 24.46 18.19 20.79
C ALA A 824 25.38 17.46 21.77
N VAL A 825 25.58 16.16 21.58
CA VAL A 825 26.51 15.35 22.41
C VAL A 825 27.95 15.83 22.24
N GLY A 826 28.36 16.18 21.02
CA GLY A 826 29.66 16.74 20.74
C GLY A 826 29.90 18.09 21.46
N GLU A 827 28.92 18.99 21.40
CA GLU A 827 28.95 20.29 22.08
C GLU A 827 29.00 20.15 23.62
N LEU A 828 28.13 19.27 24.19
CA LEU A 828 28.11 19.01 25.63
C LEU A 828 29.42 18.40 26.13
N ALA A 829 30.06 17.56 25.35
CA ALA A 829 31.38 16.99 25.64
C ALA A 829 32.47 18.06 25.64
N GLN A 830 32.47 18.99 24.69
CA GLN A 830 33.38 20.12 24.65
C GLN A 830 33.19 21.07 25.83
N GLN A 831 31.95 21.30 26.20
CA GLN A 831 31.55 22.12 27.32
C GLN A 831 31.83 21.45 28.67
N LYS A 832 32.23 20.17 28.68
CA LYS A 832 32.41 19.35 29.86
C LYS A 832 31.18 19.34 30.78
N CYS A 833 29.98 19.30 30.17
CA CYS A 833 28.73 19.30 30.89
C CYS A 833 28.54 18.02 31.70
N ALA A 834 28.33 18.17 32.99
CA ALA A 834 28.00 17.09 33.92
C ALA A 834 26.70 17.36 34.67
N SER A 835 25.98 18.42 34.30
CA SER A 835 24.75 18.81 34.96
C SER A 835 23.59 17.85 34.71
N ARG A 836 23.00 17.34 35.78
CA ARG A 836 21.76 16.52 35.72
C ARG A 836 20.64 17.26 35.00
N ALA A 837 20.52 18.57 35.22
CA ALA A 837 19.47 19.40 34.61
C ALA A 837 19.49 19.40 33.06
N VAL A 838 20.62 19.04 32.45
CA VAL A 838 20.81 18.95 31.00
C VAL A 838 20.89 17.51 30.54
N LEU A 839 21.59 16.64 31.24
CA LEU A 839 21.83 15.25 30.86
C LEU A 839 20.58 14.38 31.04
N GLU A 840 19.74 14.64 32.01
CA GLU A 840 18.47 13.88 32.18
C GLU A 840 17.46 14.16 31.06
N PRO A 841 17.17 15.41 30.66
CA PRO A 841 16.37 15.66 29.46
C PRO A 841 16.96 15.06 28.19
N LEU A 842 18.27 15.04 28.03
CA LEU A 842 18.95 14.38 26.90
C LEU A 842 18.61 12.90 26.83
N VAL A 843 18.59 12.19 27.95
CA VAL A 843 18.21 10.77 28.01
C VAL A 843 16.77 10.57 27.57
N ILE A 844 15.86 11.44 28.02
CA ILE A 844 14.43 11.37 27.62
C ILE A 844 14.27 11.59 26.12
N LEU A 845 14.99 12.57 25.55
CA LEU A 845 14.96 12.84 24.11
C LEU A 845 15.52 11.66 23.28
N LEU A 846 16.57 11.01 23.78
CA LEU A 846 17.24 9.90 23.12
C LEU A 846 16.43 8.59 23.19
N ALA A 847 15.62 8.42 24.22
CA ALA A 847 14.90 7.17 24.50
C ALA A 847 14.09 6.62 23.31
N PRO A 848 13.32 7.40 22.54
CA PRO A 848 12.60 6.88 21.39
C PRO A 848 13.52 6.26 20.31
N PHE A 849 14.70 6.83 20.11
CA PHE A 849 15.66 6.41 19.10
C PHE A 849 16.56 5.25 19.57
N ALA A 850 17.00 5.29 20.81
CA ALA A 850 17.92 4.32 21.41
C ALA A 850 17.42 3.92 22.82
N PRO A 851 16.37 3.10 22.91
CA PRO A 851 15.68 2.84 24.16
C PRO A 851 16.50 2.08 25.19
N HIS A 852 17.40 1.21 24.76
CA HIS A 852 18.16 0.38 25.70
C HIS A 852 19.20 1.21 26.50
N ILE A 853 20.03 1.98 25.80
CA ILE A 853 20.98 2.88 26.46
C ILE A 853 20.28 3.92 27.31
N ALA A 854 19.16 4.45 26.83
CA ALA A 854 18.38 5.45 27.55
C ALA A 854 17.78 4.88 28.85
N GLU A 855 17.26 3.68 28.87
CA GLU A 855 16.76 3.04 30.08
C GLU A 855 17.89 2.79 31.09
N GLU A 856 19.06 2.34 30.64
CA GLU A 856 20.22 2.12 31.50
C GLU A 856 20.66 3.41 32.17
N LEU A 857 20.78 4.48 31.39
CA LEU A 857 21.14 5.79 31.91
C LEU A 857 20.07 6.42 32.82
N TRP A 858 18.80 6.20 32.50
CA TRP A 858 17.67 6.65 33.33
C TRP A 858 17.71 6.04 34.74
N HIS A 859 17.96 4.74 34.82
CA HIS A 859 18.13 4.05 36.10
C HIS A 859 19.41 4.46 36.82
N ALA A 860 20.50 4.68 36.09
CA ALA A 860 21.74 5.22 36.66
C ALA A 860 21.58 6.64 37.27
N LEU A 861 20.65 7.42 36.73
CA LEU A 861 20.24 8.72 37.28
C LEU A 861 19.40 8.61 38.57
N GLY A 862 19.06 7.39 38.98
CA GLY A 862 18.36 7.14 40.25
C GLY A 862 16.85 7.03 40.11
N HIS A 863 16.32 6.92 38.90
CA HIS A 863 14.88 6.75 38.65
C HIS A 863 14.46 5.26 38.68
N GLU A 864 13.29 5.03 39.23
CA GLU A 864 12.57 3.78 39.14
C GLU A 864 11.54 3.85 37.99
N GLY A 865 11.13 2.72 37.43
CA GLY A 865 10.20 2.69 36.32
C GLY A 865 10.88 2.93 34.95
N THR A 866 10.07 3.12 33.91
CA THR A 866 10.56 3.29 32.54
C THR A 866 10.73 4.75 32.13
N VAL A 867 11.77 5.03 31.36
CA VAL A 867 12.00 6.36 30.75
C VAL A 867 10.85 6.77 29.81
N CYS A 868 10.10 5.78 29.30
CA CYS A 868 8.94 6.05 28.44
C CYS A 868 7.83 6.86 29.13
N ASP A 869 7.74 6.80 30.45
CA ASP A 869 6.74 7.52 31.25
C ASP A 869 7.25 8.89 31.73
N ALA A 870 8.52 9.21 31.47
CA ALA A 870 9.06 10.51 31.79
C ALA A 870 8.43 11.60 30.90
N PRO A 871 8.00 12.74 31.45
CA PRO A 871 7.45 13.84 30.68
C PRO A 871 8.42 14.33 29.60
N TRP A 872 7.93 14.49 28.38
CA TRP A 872 8.74 15.01 27.28
C TRP A 872 9.26 16.41 27.62
N PRO A 873 10.57 16.68 27.38
CA PRO A 873 11.14 17.99 27.71
C PRO A 873 10.46 19.14 26.97
N VAL A 874 10.20 20.23 27.68
CA VAL A 874 9.54 21.43 27.15
C VAL A 874 10.58 22.38 26.61
N PHE A 875 10.40 22.82 25.36
CA PHE A 875 11.23 23.84 24.74
C PHE A 875 10.94 25.23 25.32
N ASP A 876 12.00 25.97 25.62
CA ASP A 876 11.92 27.36 26.04
C ASP A 876 12.85 28.24 25.20
N GLU A 877 12.25 29.13 24.43
CA GLU A 877 12.95 30.01 23.49
C GLU A 877 13.93 30.96 24.15
N GLN A 878 13.72 31.30 25.43
CA GLN A 878 14.61 32.22 26.14
C GLN A 878 16.07 31.74 26.17
N TYR A 879 16.31 30.43 26.18
CA TYR A 879 17.65 29.84 26.18
C TYR A 879 18.36 29.90 24.84
N LEU A 880 17.68 30.23 23.77
CA LEU A 880 18.25 30.43 22.44
C LEU A 880 18.67 31.88 22.18
N LYS A 881 18.27 32.83 23.05
CA LYS A 881 18.63 34.23 22.88
C LYS A 881 20.13 34.37 23.08
N GLU A 882 20.79 34.94 22.10
CA GLU A 882 22.20 35.29 22.21
C GLU A 882 22.31 36.61 22.94
N ASP A 883 23.25 36.67 23.88
CA ASP A 883 23.60 37.93 24.55
C ASP A 883 24.40 38.85 23.64
N THR A 884 25.05 38.28 22.63
CA THR A 884 25.87 38.98 21.69
C THR A 884 25.51 38.59 20.25
N VAL A 885 25.63 39.56 19.39
CA VAL A 885 25.48 39.42 17.93
C VAL A 885 26.80 39.84 17.27
N THR A 886 27.34 38.99 16.40
CA THR A 886 28.54 39.32 15.61
C THR A 886 28.12 40.02 14.33
N LEU A 887 28.56 41.27 14.14
CA LEU A 887 28.30 42.04 12.93
C LEU A 887 29.58 42.18 12.10
N SER A 888 29.42 42.02 10.78
CA SER A 888 30.48 42.34 9.84
C SER A 888 30.66 43.85 9.75
N VAL A 889 31.91 44.37 9.85
CA VAL A 889 32.25 45.75 9.67
C VAL A 889 32.86 45.95 8.30
N SER A 890 32.24 46.82 7.53
CA SER A 890 32.66 47.17 6.17
C SER A 890 33.07 48.64 6.07
N PHE A 891 34.03 48.91 5.20
CA PHE A 891 34.44 50.27 4.79
C PHE A 891 34.14 50.44 3.30
N ASN A 892 33.32 51.44 2.97
CA ASN A 892 32.86 51.70 1.61
C ASN A 892 32.35 50.40 0.89
N GLY A 893 31.56 49.60 1.64
CA GLY A 893 30.97 48.36 1.12
C GLY A 893 31.87 47.13 1.13
N LYS A 894 33.12 47.23 1.52
CA LYS A 894 34.07 46.13 1.58
C LYS A 894 34.29 45.66 3.02
N THR A 895 33.88 44.47 3.35
CA THR A 895 34.05 43.86 4.69
C THR A 895 35.52 43.73 5.06
N ARG A 896 35.85 44.13 6.29
CA ARG A 896 37.24 44.15 6.82
C ARG A 896 37.46 43.28 8.02
N PHE A 897 36.52 43.25 8.95
CA PHE A 897 36.57 42.50 10.19
C PHE A 897 35.16 42.27 10.74
N THR A 898 35.06 41.63 11.86
CA THR A 898 33.81 41.40 12.60
C THR A 898 33.99 41.95 14.05
N LEU A 899 32.89 42.40 14.64
CA LEU A 899 32.80 42.78 16.04
C LEU A 899 31.57 42.19 16.69
N ASP A 900 31.69 41.87 17.95
CA ASP A 900 30.60 41.38 18.79
C ASP A 900 29.98 42.55 19.58
N PHE A 901 28.65 42.59 19.52
CA PHE A 901 27.83 43.58 20.22
C PHE A 901 26.80 42.87 21.10
N ALA A 902 26.35 43.54 22.15
CA ALA A 902 25.18 43.05 22.87
C ALA A 902 23.98 42.96 21.95
N ALA A 903 23.20 41.87 22.06
CA ALA A 903 22.07 41.60 21.16
C ALA A 903 20.99 42.69 21.19
N ASP A 904 20.89 43.39 22.33
CA ASP A 904 19.98 44.53 22.60
C ASP A 904 20.63 45.91 22.36
N ALA A 905 21.89 45.94 21.89
CA ALA A 905 22.59 47.20 21.63
C ALA A 905 21.84 48.08 20.62
N SER A 906 21.69 49.35 20.97
CA SER A 906 21.08 50.33 20.05
C SER A 906 21.99 50.60 18.85
N LYS A 907 21.39 51.09 17.74
CA LYS A 907 22.19 51.50 16.57
C LYS A 907 23.27 52.52 16.92
N ALA A 908 22.98 53.44 17.84
CA ALA A 908 23.93 54.44 18.31
C ALA A 908 25.07 53.81 19.09
N ASP A 909 24.81 52.84 19.95
CA ASP A 909 25.85 52.12 20.72
C ASP A 909 26.73 51.27 19.79
N ILE A 910 26.13 50.59 18.79
CA ILE A 910 26.85 49.82 17.78
C ILE A 910 27.78 50.75 16.97
N GLU A 911 27.29 51.90 16.53
CA GLU A 911 28.06 52.89 15.79
C GLU A 911 29.24 53.41 16.64
N ALA A 912 28.98 53.82 17.87
CA ALA A 912 29.99 54.32 18.77
C ALA A 912 31.08 53.30 19.09
N ALA A 913 30.69 52.09 19.44
CA ALA A 913 31.59 50.97 19.74
C ALA A 913 32.41 50.55 18.51
N THR A 914 31.81 50.55 17.35
CA THR A 914 32.53 50.21 16.10
C THR A 914 33.59 51.25 15.76
N LEU A 915 33.27 52.54 15.84
CA LEU A 915 34.23 53.63 15.59
C LEU A 915 35.36 53.67 16.62
N ALA A 916 35.06 53.32 17.86
CA ALA A 916 36.05 53.28 18.95
C ALA A 916 36.93 51.99 18.94
N SER A 917 36.57 50.99 18.11
CA SER A 917 37.32 49.73 18.11
C SER A 917 38.73 49.89 17.53
N PRO A 918 39.74 49.20 18.10
CA PRO A 918 41.11 49.24 17.58
C PRO A 918 41.23 48.78 16.14
N GLN A 919 40.36 47.85 15.70
CA GLN A 919 40.32 47.35 14.30
C GLN A 919 39.84 48.42 13.35
N ALA A 920 38.81 49.22 13.74
CA ALA A 920 38.30 50.32 12.89
C ALA A 920 39.29 51.48 12.80
N GLN A 921 39.97 51.79 13.86
CA GLN A 921 40.93 52.89 13.92
C GLN A 921 42.04 52.76 12.83
N LYS A 922 42.50 51.55 12.55
CA LYS A 922 43.47 51.28 11.46
C LYS A 922 42.97 51.68 10.06
N TYR A 923 41.66 51.63 9.84
CA TYR A 923 41.04 52.01 8.57
C TYR A 923 40.53 53.42 8.52
N LEU A 924 40.48 54.08 9.68
CA LEU A 924 40.06 55.48 9.86
C LEU A 924 41.22 56.46 9.80
N GLU A 925 42.47 56.00 9.99
CA GLU A 925 43.67 56.85 10.03
C GLU A 925 43.82 57.66 8.74
N GLY A 926 43.79 58.96 8.85
CA GLY A 926 43.91 59.92 7.71
C GLY A 926 42.61 60.02 6.87
N LYS A 927 41.50 59.54 7.33
CA LYS A 927 40.23 59.57 6.59
C LYS A 927 39.12 60.25 7.41
N GLN A 928 38.18 60.85 6.72
CA GLN A 928 37.02 61.47 7.32
C GLN A 928 35.81 60.54 7.20
N VAL A 929 35.12 60.24 8.31
CA VAL A 929 33.87 59.48 8.33
C VAL A 929 32.76 60.36 7.77
N VAL A 930 32.12 59.90 6.69
CA VAL A 930 31.01 60.60 6.08
C VAL A 930 29.69 60.14 6.69
N LYS A 931 29.54 58.79 6.88
CA LYS A 931 28.32 58.20 7.40
C LYS A 931 28.62 56.76 7.89
N VAL A 932 27.92 56.37 8.96
CA VAL A 932 27.89 55.00 9.44
C VAL A 932 26.48 54.45 9.22
N ILE A 933 26.37 53.28 8.57
CA ILE A 933 25.11 52.61 8.30
C ILE A 933 25.10 51.31 9.14
N VAL A 934 24.23 51.24 10.13
CA VAL A 934 24.03 50.05 10.95
C VAL A 934 22.76 49.36 10.49
N VAL A 935 22.90 48.13 9.98
CA VAL A 935 21.78 47.21 9.72
C VAL A 935 21.76 46.16 10.83
N PRO A 936 20.82 46.25 11.77
CA PRO A 936 20.77 45.34 12.90
C PRO A 936 20.78 43.87 12.48
N GLY A 937 21.57 43.05 13.16
CA GLY A 937 21.71 41.64 12.89
C GLY A 937 22.45 41.28 11.60
N ARG A 938 23.00 42.26 10.86
CA ARG A 938 23.67 42.00 9.57
C ARG A 938 25.05 42.63 9.43
N ILE A 939 25.12 43.93 9.40
CA ILE A 939 26.36 44.63 9.02
C ILE A 939 26.43 46.05 9.56
N VAL A 940 27.65 46.51 9.80
CA VAL A 940 27.96 47.92 9.99
C VAL A 940 28.83 48.39 8.80
N ASN A 941 28.37 49.35 8.06
CA ASN A 941 29.15 49.92 6.94
C ASN A 941 29.55 51.36 7.21
N ILE A 942 30.84 51.60 7.27
CA ILE A 942 31.45 52.93 7.50
C ILE A 942 31.83 53.50 6.13
N VAL A 943 31.21 54.62 5.77
CA VAL A 943 31.52 55.35 4.55
C VAL A 943 32.58 56.42 4.90
N VAL A 944 33.73 56.29 4.31
CA VAL A 944 34.88 57.18 4.53
C VAL A 944 35.32 57.90 3.23
N LYS A 945 35.79 59.09 3.38
CA LYS A 945 36.40 59.92 2.30
C LYS A 945 37.81 60.37 2.74
N GLY A 946 38.75 60.23 1.84
CA GLY A 946 40.13 60.66 2.10
C GLY A 946 41.15 59.93 1.24
#